data_72f99889feb620643e0bce6bd80da206
#
_entry.id   72f99889feb620643e0bce6bd80da206
#
_cell.length_a   1.000
_cell.length_b   1.000
_cell.length_c   1.000
_cell.angle_alpha   90.00
_cell.angle_beta   90.00
_cell.angle_gamma   90.00
#
_symmetry.space_group_name_H-M   'P 1'
#
loop_
_entity.id
_entity.type
_entity.pdbx_description
1 polymer ?
#
loop_
_entity_poly.entity_id
_entity_poly.type
_entity_poly.pdbx_seq_one_letter_code
_entity_poly.pdbx_strand_id
1 'polypeptide(L)'
;MNNRRNGLSFRLSAAITAALLSAPLAHAQNAPPDQQKATAPAKDDATVTTLGTVVVTANRRDETLQKVPMAVSALTYHDIQRQHLQDFSDYAASVPGLDAISLGPGMTELSIRGIASGSQQPSASVGVYVDETPFGSSSVFAIGSALTPDLDPADVERIEVLRGPQGTLYGAGALGGVIRFITIPPDTENYSGRLQLGGTGVDGGGNGFDVHGMVNLPLVKDKLAIRANVYDETDPGFVDDAGRGKTDVNESKIKGGRVSLLWTPTDKTSLRVTALAQNLNAAGSATVALDPDTLQSVYGDLQQRNATLGGDVFAGRYRLYNVTFNSDFGWAKLMSSSSYSTLDAVSYTDATSLLYLGPQANGQPYGTLEKATIPQTKVTQEFRLSSPKSQTVEWLGGVFWTRETGDNAQDIYASDYYSGTPQPSPFGIPIGGDLQPSTYEAYAAYGSITWHVTDRFDVEAGLRYSHDKQHYTEIGYGLLFGGVPPTVLLDKRSSDSSTTFSLTPTFHIDDNNMLYARVASGFLPGGPNIVPVGVPNVPATFSPTKLTDYEVGLKSTSPDDRVMVDLSAYYIDWTKIPLTTFENNFTFLTSGGQAKSKGLEATVSWIPAPGLRLSANASYNDATLTKDAPYPSNGKRGDPLPYAPQFTLGLSGDYDFALGGGWHGYVGASYQYVGERATDFAFSYPVAGVLPPLPSSPTIPGYNTINLRAGVNRGQWSIDAYVKNLTNQRGIVQASTFQNYVPVAGEPNPVTGRMEDNATIITPRMFGISVSRNF
;
A
#
# COMPACT_ATOMS: atom_id res chain seq x y z
N MET A 1 -25.45 -25.01 7.57
CA MET A 1 -26.23 -23.88 8.10
C MET A 1 -25.46 -22.62 7.87
N ASN A 2 -25.75 -21.86 6.80
CA ASN A 2 -25.41 -20.44 6.67
C ASN A 2 -25.74 -19.95 5.25
N ASN A 3 -27.00 -19.65 4.99
CA ASN A 3 -27.45 -19.09 3.71
C ASN A 3 -28.33 -17.84 3.91
N ARG A 4 -28.02 -16.97 4.89
CA ARG A 4 -28.83 -15.76 5.15
C ARG A 4 -28.07 -14.43 5.16
N ARG A 5 -26.75 -14.37 4.84
CA ARG A 5 -26.00 -13.11 4.86
C ARG A 5 -25.82 -12.41 3.50
N ASN A 6 -26.07 -13.07 2.39
CA ASN A 6 -25.88 -12.48 1.05
C ASN A 6 -27.05 -11.64 0.53
N GLY A 7 -28.18 -11.58 1.24
CA GLY A 7 -29.37 -10.86 0.79
C GLY A 7 -29.40 -9.36 1.10
N LEU A 8 -28.58 -8.86 2.04
CA LEU A 8 -28.62 -7.44 2.44
C LEU A 8 -27.74 -6.54 1.56
N SER A 9 -26.60 -7.04 1.09
CA SER A 9 -25.69 -6.26 0.24
C SER A 9 -26.28 -5.96 -1.15
N PHE A 10 -26.99 -6.93 -1.75
CA PHE A 10 -27.62 -6.74 -3.05
C PHE A 10 -28.82 -5.76 -3.02
N ARG A 11 -29.54 -5.72 -1.89
CA ARG A 11 -30.68 -4.79 -1.73
C ARG A 11 -30.24 -3.36 -1.45
N LEU A 12 -29.09 -3.14 -0.82
CA LEU A 12 -28.55 -1.80 -0.58
C LEU A 12 -28.01 -1.17 -1.87
N SER A 13 -27.29 -1.94 -2.68
CA SER A 13 -26.78 -1.47 -3.99
C SER A 13 -27.91 -1.10 -4.94
N ALA A 14 -28.96 -1.93 -5.04
CA ALA A 14 -30.12 -1.67 -5.88
C ALA A 14 -30.94 -0.45 -5.40
N ALA A 15 -31.03 -0.21 -4.09
CA ALA A 15 -31.75 0.93 -3.52
C ALA A 15 -31.01 2.26 -3.77
N ILE A 16 -29.69 2.28 -3.72
CA ILE A 16 -28.87 3.47 -3.99
C ILE A 16 -28.90 3.79 -5.50
N THR A 17 -28.81 2.80 -6.36
CA THR A 17 -28.94 2.99 -7.82
C THR A 17 -30.32 3.50 -8.22
N ALA A 18 -31.40 3.02 -7.59
CA ALA A 18 -32.76 3.50 -7.82
C ALA A 18 -32.98 4.94 -7.29
N ALA A 19 -32.35 5.32 -6.17
CA ALA A 19 -32.42 6.66 -5.63
C ALA A 19 -31.67 7.70 -6.49
N LEU A 20 -30.60 7.30 -7.16
CA LEU A 20 -29.84 8.17 -8.07
C LEU A 20 -30.56 8.43 -9.39
N LEU A 21 -31.43 7.51 -9.82
CA LEU A 21 -32.22 7.63 -11.07
C LEU A 21 -33.54 8.39 -10.91
N SER A 22 -34.03 8.61 -9.69
CA SER A 22 -35.35 9.18 -9.40
C SER A 22 -35.35 10.58 -8.77
N ALA A 23 -34.21 11.25 -8.67
CA ALA A 23 -34.16 12.61 -8.11
C ALA A 23 -34.79 13.65 -9.07
N PRO A 24 -35.80 14.43 -8.65
CA PRO A 24 -36.41 15.46 -9.50
C PRO A 24 -35.48 16.67 -9.66
N LEU A 25 -35.41 17.19 -10.87
CA LEU A 25 -34.73 18.43 -11.24
C LEU A 25 -35.31 19.63 -10.49
N ALA A 26 -34.69 20.03 -9.41
CA ALA A 26 -35.02 21.28 -8.73
C ALA A 26 -34.23 22.44 -9.35
N HIS A 27 -34.94 23.44 -9.88
CA HIS A 27 -34.35 24.66 -10.44
C HIS A 27 -33.83 25.55 -9.31
N ALA A 28 -32.54 25.86 -9.34
CA ALA A 28 -31.92 26.82 -8.42
C ALA A 28 -32.19 28.26 -8.87
N GLN A 29 -32.79 29.08 -7.99
CA GLN A 29 -32.87 30.51 -8.13
C GLN A 29 -31.68 31.21 -7.46
N ASN A 30 -31.19 32.27 -8.12
CA ASN A 30 -30.02 33.06 -7.77
C ASN A 30 -30.12 33.79 -6.41
N ALA A 31 -29.02 33.81 -5.65
CA ALA A 31 -28.78 34.74 -4.55
C ALA A 31 -27.34 35.31 -4.67
N PRO A 32 -27.09 36.54 -4.18
CA PRO A 32 -25.93 37.36 -4.51
C PRO A 32 -24.65 36.99 -3.70
N PRO A 33 -23.47 37.47 -4.17
CA PRO A 33 -22.19 37.01 -3.65
C PRO A 33 -21.68 37.80 -2.45
N ASP A 34 -21.15 37.14 -1.45
CA ASP A 34 -19.89 37.49 -0.79
C ASP A 34 -19.55 36.54 0.38
N GLN A 35 -18.35 36.13 0.38
CA GLN A 35 -17.41 35.70 1.42
C GLN A 35 -16.81 34.30 1.18
N GLN A 36 -15.50 34.36 0.92
CA GLN A 36 -14.59 33.23 0.78
C GLN A 36 -14.56 32.36 2.03
N LYS A 37 -14.97 31.09 1.89
CA LYS A 37 -14.63 29.96 2.76
C LYS A 37 -14.50 28.69 1.92
N ALA A 38 -13.51 27.88 2.26
CA ALA A 38 -13.13 26.57 1.74
C ALA A 38 -13.83 26.10 0.46
N THR A 39 -13.13 26.13 -0.63
CA THR A 39 -13.56 25.90 -2.00
C THR A 39 -14.09 24.48 -2.20
N ALA A 40 -15.37 24.40 -2.57
CA ALA A 40 -15.86 23.33 -3.43
C ALA A 40 -15.01 23.22 -4.71
N PRO A 41 -14.96 22.08 -5.40
CA PRO A 41 -14.14 21.93 -6.60
C PRO A 41 -14.42 23.09 -7.57
N ALA A 42 -13.34 23.78 -7.94
CA ALA A 42 -13.39 25.00 -8.74
C ALA A 42 -14.20 24.78 -10.03
N LYS A 43 -14.98 25.80 -10.41
CA LYS A 43 -15.54 25.89 -11.77
C LYS A 43 -14.37 25.84 -12.77
N ASP A 44 -14.36 24.83 -13.62
CA ASP A 44 -13.39 24.61 -14.70
C ASP A 44 -13.51 25.63 -15.85
N ASP A 45 -13.37 26.93 -15.56
CA ASP A 45 -13.45 27.98 -16.59
C ASP A 45 -12.17 28.83 -16.73
N ALA A 46 -11.13 28.52 -15.97
CA ALA A 46 -9.87 29.27 -16.08
C ALA A 46 -8.73 28.36 -16.56
N THR A 47 -8.09 28.71 -17.63
CA THR A 47 -6.78 28.17 -18.05
C THR A 47 -5.84 28.25 -16.84
N VAL A 48 -5.30 27.12 -16.38
CA VAL A 48 -4.38 27.04 -15.24
C VAL A 48 -3.18 27.95 -15.49
N THR A 49 -2.99 28.96 -14.65
CA THR A 49 -1.91 29.95 -14.78
C THR A 49 -0.89 29.90 -13.66
N THR A 50 -1.25 29.30 -12.52
CA THR A 50 -0.41 29.17 -11.33
C THR A 50 -0.57 27.80 -10.70
N LEU A 51 0.42 27.34 -9.95
CA LEU A 51 0.33 26.15 -9.12
C LEU A 51 -0.57 26.44 -7.92
N GLY A 52 -1.60 25.66 -7.73
CA GLY A 52 -2.50 25.80 -6.58
C GLY A 52 -1.78 25.51 -5.26
N THR A 53 -2.25 26.16 -4.20
CA THR A 53 -1.76 25.87 -2.85
C THR A 53 -2.30 24.50 -2.40
N VAL A 54 -1.41 23.54 -2.20
CA VAL A 54 -1.77 22.21 -1.63
C VAL A 54 -1.61 22.25 -0.13
N VAL A 55 -2.70 22.00 0.60
CA VAL A 55 -2.68 21.87 2.07
C VAL A 55 -2.50 20.40 2.41
N VAL A 56 -1.61 20.09 3.34
CA VAL A 56 -1.35 18.75 3.86
C VAL A 56 -1.46 18.73 5.36
N THR A 57 -1.63 17.53 5.93
CA THR A 57 -1.75 17.33 7.37
C THR A 57 -0.63 16.44 7.93
N ALA A 58 0.56 16.52 7.33
CA ALA A 58 1.74 15.71 7.64
C ALA A 58 2.15 15.79 9.11
N ASN A 59 2.22 16.99 9.68
CA ASN A 59 2.54 17.25 11.10
C ASN A 59 1.30 17.20 12.01
N ARG A 60 0.22 16.52 11.57
CA ARG A 60 -1.08 16.50 12.29
C ARG A 60 -1.69 17.89 12.48
N ARG A 61 -1.32 18.85 11.60
CA ARG A 61 -1.83 20.22 11.49
C ARG A 61 -2.01 20.56 10.02
N ASP A 62 -2.97 21.44 9.72
CA ASP A 62 -3.16 21.96 8.36
C ASP A 62 -2.04 22.93 8.01
N GLU A 63 -1.19 22.55 7.08
CA GLU A 63 -0.04 23.33 6.60
C GLU A 63 0.04 23.29 5.08
N THR A 64 0.53 24.35 4.48
CA THR A 64 0.86 24.36 3.05
C THR A 64 2.04 23.40 2.81
N LEU A 65 1.96 22.57 1.79
CA LEU A 65 2.99 21.58 1.43
C LEU A 65 4.41 22.18 1.42
N GLN A 66 4.55 23.39 0.94
CA GLN A 66 5.84 24.11 0.85
C GLN A 66 6.35 24.61 2.21
N LYS A 67 5.50 24.65 3.24
CA LYS A 67 5.87 25.08 4.60
C LYS A 67 6.13 23.92 5.54
N VAL A 68 5.97 22.68 5.10
CA VAL A 68 6.26 21.48 5.90
C VAL A 68 7.76 21.15 5.77
N PRO A 69 8.55 21.21 6.87
CA PRO A 69 10.00 21.02 6.81
C PRO A 69 10.41 19.54 6.84
N MET A 70 9.92 18.78 5.87
CA MET A 70 10.27 17.39 5.59
C MET A 70 9.93 17.04 4.13
N ALA A 71 10.45 15.92 3.65
CA ALA A 71 10.10 15.41 2.33
C ALA A 71 8.67 14.85 2.33
N VAL A 72 7.75 15.52 1.66
CA VAL A 72 6.33 15.13 1.52
C VAL A 72 5.89 15.28 0.08
N SER A 73 5.16 14.29 -0.42
CA SER A 73 4.44 14.38 -1.69
C SER A 73 2.94 14.33 -1.44
N ALA A 74 2.17 15.06 -2.25
CA ALA A 74 0.71 15.03 -2.19
C ALA A 74 0.16 14.84 -3.61
N LEU A 75 -0.58 13.76 -3.82
CA LEU A 75 -1.34 13.51 -5.05
C LEU A 75 -2.76 14.00 -4.80
N THR A 76 -3.15 15.07 -5.47
CA THR A 76 -4.46 15.69 -5.30
C THR A 76 -5.56 14.88 -6.00
N TYR A 77 -6.83 15.13 -5.66
CA TYR A 77 -7.98 14.58 -6.38
C TYR A 77 -7.86 14.77 -7.90
N HIS A 78 -7.42 15.98 -8.34
CA HIS A 78 -7.21 16.26 -9.74
C HIS A 78 -6.11 15.40 -10.37
N ASP A 79 -4.97 15.18 -9.67
CA ASP A 79 -3.89 14.34 -10.16
C ASP A 79 -4.34 12.87 -10.26
N ILE A 80 -5.06 12.37 -9.24
CA ILE A 80 -5.62 11.01 -9.19
C ILE A 80 -6.55 10.77 -10.38
N GLN A 81 -7.52 11.67 -10.59
CA GLN A 81 -8.50 11.54 -11.68
C GLN A 81 -7.84 11.70 -13.05
N ARG A 82 -6.99 12.72 -13.21
CA ARG A 82 -6.35 13.06 -14.48
C ARG A 82 -5.38 11.99 -14.97
N GLN A 83 -4.60 11.42 -14.05
CA GLN A 83 -3.60 10.40 -14.38
C GLN A 83 -4.14 8.97 -14.29
N HIS A 84 -5.41 8.80 -13.92
CA HIS A 84 -6.05 7.50 -13.68
C HIS A 84 -5.24 6.63 -12.69
N LEU A 85 -4.84 7.25 -11.56
CA LEU A 85 -4.11 6.54 -10.51
C LEU A 85 -5.09 5.68 -9.72
N GLN A 86 -4.86 4.37 -9.67
CA GLN A 86 -5.79 3.40 -9.09
C GLN A 86 -5.20 2.63 -7.90
N ASP A 87 -3.89 2.34 -7.93
CA ASP A 87 -3.23 1.48 -6.97
C ASP A 87 -1.87 2.04 -6.49
N PHE A 88 -1.22 1.34 -5.57
CA PHE A 88 0.08 1.72 -5.06
C PHE A 88 1.17 1.78 -6.12
N SER A 89 1.09 0.98 -7.18
CA SER A 89 2.07 0.99 -8.28
C SER A 89 1.97 2.29 -9.08
N ASP A 90 0.75 2.77 -9.30
CA ASP A 90 0.51 4.06 -9.93
C ASP A 90 1.03 5.24 -9.05
N TYR A 91 0.83 5.16 -7.72
CA TYR A 91 1.33 6.20 -6.79
C TYR A 91 2.85 6.20 -6.73
N ALA A 92 3.50 5.03 -6.77
CA ALA A 92 4.94 4.90 -6.79
C ALA A 92 5.56 5.59 -8.02
N ALA A 93 4.88 5.57 -9.16
CA ALA A 93 5.32 6.28 -10.36
C ALA A 93 5.40 7.80 -10.18
N SER A 94 4.60 8.36 -9.26
CA SER A 94 4.43 9.80 -9.05
C SER A 94 5.15 10.33 -7.81
N VAL A 95 5.73 9.46 -6.96
CA VAL A 95 6.36 9.83 -5.69
C VAL A 95 7.81 9.38 -5.66
N PRO A 96 8.80 10.29 -5.51
CA PRO A 96 10.21 9.92 -5.43
C PRO A 96 10.47 8.95 -4.28
N GLY A 97 11.24 7.88 -4.52
CA GLY A 97 11.69 6.95 -3.50
C GLY A 97 10.61 6.02 -2.92
N LEU A 98 9.36 6.13 -3.35
CA LEU A 98 8.32 5.14 -3.08
C LEU A 98 8.44 3.98 -4.06
N ASP A 99 8.43 2.76 -3.56
CA ASP A 99 8.38 1.53 -4.34
C ASP A 99 7.25 0.64 -3.83
N ALA A 100 6.58 -0.04 -4.76
CA ALA A 100 5.47 -0.95 -4.49
C ALA A 100 5.76 -2.29 -5.16
N ILE A 101 5.95 -3.31 -4.36
CA ILE A 101 6.23 -4.68 -4.82
C ILE A 101 4.91 -5.44 -4.75
N SER A 102 4.28 -5.65 -5.88
CA SER A 102 3.08 -6.47 -5.95
C SER A 102 3.46 -7.95 -5.89
N LEU A 103 2.94 -8.64 -4.88
CA LEU A 103 3.03 -10.09 -4.71
C LEU A 103 1.77 -10.79 -5.26
N GLY A 104 0.88 -10.03 -5.86
CA GLY A 104 -0.42 -10.44 -6.36
C GLY A 104 -1.51 -9.46 -5.94
N PRO A 105 -2.73 -9.56 -6.49
CA PRO A 105 -3.83 -8.68 -6.14
C PRO A 105 -4.10 -8.67 -4.63
N GLY A 106 -4.13 -7.47 -4.04
CA GLY A 106 -4.33 -7.29 -2.59
C GLY A 106 -3.14 -7.66 -1.72
N MET A 107 -2.02 -8.05 -2.32
CA MET A 107 -0.76 -8.34 -1.63
C MET A 107 0.32 -7.43 -2.19
N THR A 108 0.58 -6.33 -1.50
CA THR A 108 1.58 -5.33 -1.91
C THR A 108 2.46 -4.95 -0.74
N GLU A 109 3.76 -5.10 -0.90
CA GLU A 109 4.75 -4.58 0.01
C GLU A 109 5.18 -3.19 -0.43
N LEU A 110 5.20 -2.26 0.52
CA LEU A 110 5.62 -0.89 0.29
C LEU A 110 6.98 -0.63 0.90
N SER A 111 7.83 0.07 0.17
CA SER A 111 9.06 0.61 0.70
C SER A 111 9.26 2.08 0.32
N ILE A 112 9.93 2.83 1.18
CA ILE A 112 10.36 4.19 0.90
C ILE A 112 11.85 4.28 1.18
N ARG A 113 12.62 4.90 0.24
CA ARG A 113 14.09 5.03 0.34
C ARG A 113 14.83 3.69 0.44
N GLY A 114 14.24 2.63 -0.14
CA GLY A 114 14.79 1.28 -0.12
C GLY A 114 14.78 0.61 1.27
N ILE A 115 13.93 1.06 2.20
CA ILE A 115 13.80 0.44 3.52
C ILE A 115 12.88 -0.77 3.42
N ALA A 116 13.44 -1.86 2.89
CA ALA A 116 12.80 -3.17 2.78
C ALA A 116 13.81 -4.27 3.12
N SER A 117 13.35 -5.35 3.72
CA SER A 117 14.19 -6.52 4.07
C SER A 117 14.00 -7.70 3.14
N GLY A 118 13.20 -7.56 2.08
CA GLY A 118 12.92 -8.58 1.07
C GLY A 118 11.43 -8.86 0.91
N SER A 119 11.09 -9.72 -0.04
CA SER A 119 9.70 -10.08 -0.41
C SER A 119 8.91 -10.81 0.70
N GLN A 120 9.57 -11.19 1.77
CA GLN A 120 8.95 -11.77 2.96
C GLN A 120 9.23 -10.90 4.20
N GLN A 121 9.18 -9.60 4.02
CA GLN A 121 9.35 -8.66 5.11
C GLN A 121 8.32 -8.92 6.22
N PRO A 122 8.73 -9.12 7.47
CA PRO A 122 7.81 -9.55 8.52
C PRO A 122 6.79 -8.49 8.93
N SER A 123 7.14 -7.22 8.86
CA SER A 123 6.27 -6.10 9.25
C SER A 123 6.32 -5.00 8.22
N ALA A 124 5.22 -4.29 8.03
CA ALA A 124 5.16 -3.11 7.16
C ALA A 124 6.19 -2.04 7.60
N SER A 125 7.05 -1.61 6.68
CA SER A 125 7.97 -0.49 6.89
C SER A 125 7.32 0.86 6.60
N VAL A 126 6.21 0.88 5.88
CA VAL A 126 5.41 2.06 5.54
C VAL A 126 4.03 1.93 6.15
N GLY A 127 3.66 2.91 6.98
CA GLY A 127 2.34 2.95 7.62
C GLY A 127 1.28 3.45 6.65
N VAL A 128 0.10 2.81 6.64
CA VAL A 128 -1.06 3.28 5.87
C VAL A 128 -2.12 3.83 6.79
N TYR A 129 -2.68 4.98 6.43
CA TYR A 129 -3.72 5.67 7.19
C TYR A 129 -4.90 6.06 6.30
N VAL A 130 -6.10 5.99 6.85
CA VAL A 130 -7.30 6.59 6.27
C VAL A 130 -7.75 7.70 7.23
N ASP A 131 -7.66 8.95 6.78
CA ASP A 131 -7.83 10.12 7.62
C ASP A 131 -6.93 10.05 8.89
N GLU A 132 -7.51 9.93 10.08
CA GLU A 132 -6.77 9.83 11.35
C GLU A 132 -6.55 8.38 11.81
N THR A 133 -7.02 7.38 11.05
CA THR A 133 -7.01 5.98 11.46
C THR A 133 -5.85 5.20 10.85
N PRO A 134 -4.97 4.57 11.64
CA PRO A 134 -4.00 3.61 11.13
C PRO A 134 -4.73 2.37 10.59
N PHE A 135 -4.46 1.99 9.34
CA PHE A 135 -5.12 0.91 8.64
C PHE A 135 -4.08 -0.10 8.15
N GLY A 136 -4.30 -1.39 8.40
CA GLY A 136 -3.31 -2.46 8.25
C GLY A 136 -2.73 -2.91 9.59
N SER A 137 -1.94 -3.98 9.57
CA SER A 137 -1.37 -4.60 10.76
C SER A 137 -0.03 -4.01 11.18
N SER A 138 0.18 -3.93 12.49
CA SER A 138 1.49 -3.70 13.10
C SER A 138 2.17 -5.01 13.54
N SER A 139 1.45 -6.14 13.46
CA SER A 139 1.92 -7.47 13.88
C SER A 139 2.60 -8.21 12.72
N VAL A 140 3.71 -8.85 13.01
CA VAL A 140 4.41 -9.74 12.07
C VAL A 140 3.59 -10.99 11.72
N PHE A 141 2.74 -11.45 12.64
CA PHE A 141 1.99 -12.71 12.49
C PHE A 141 0.72 -12.57 11.63
N ALA A 142 0.32 -11.36 11.27
CA ALA A 142 -0.80 -11.10 10.38
C ALA A 142 -0.33 -10.75 8.95
N ILE A 143 0.90 -11.09 8.58
CA ILE A 143 1.54 -10.77 7.28
C ILE A 143 1.31 -9.29 6.92
N GLY A 144 1.50 -8.42 7.92
CA GLY A 144 1.10 -7.01 7.83
C GLY A 144 1.86 -6.21 6.76
N SER A 145 3.04 -6.67 6.33
CA SER A 145 3.78 -6.06 5.22
C SER A 145 3.11 -6.31 3.87
N ALA A 146 2.72 -7.56 3.59
CA ALA A 146 2.14 -7.95 2.31
C ALA A 146 0.65 -7.60 2.20
N LEU A 147 -0.10 -7.69 3.29
CA LEU A 147 -1.53 -7.36 3.33
C LEU A 147 -1.77 -5.86 3.56
N THR A 148 -1.00 -5.01 2.91
CA THR A 148 -1.21 -3.56 2.93
C THR A 148 -2.52 -3.23 2.20
N PRO A 149 -3.50 -2.59 2.88
CA PRO A 149 -4.79 -2.28 2.25
C PRO A 149 -4.64 -1.26 1.14
N ASP A 150 -4.79 -1.67 -0.10
CA ASP A 150 -4.92 -0.79 -1.25
C ASP A 150 -6.39 -0.40 -1.43
N LEU A 151 -6.69 0.87 -1.30
CA LEU A 151 -8.05 1.39 -1.30
C LEU A 151 -8.34 2.12 -2.59
N ASP A 152 -9.53 1.90 -3.13
CA ASP A 152 -10.02 2.67 -4.26
C ASP A 152 -9.99 4.18 -3.96
N PRO A 153 -9.32 5.00 -4.80
CA PRO A 153 -9.13 6.43 -4.56
C PRO A 153 -10.25 7.32 -5.12
N ALA A 154 -11.36 6.76 -5.60
CA ALA A 154 -12.39 7.50 -6.35
C ALA A 154 -13.00 8.69 -5.59
N ASP A 155 -13.04 8.67 -4.26
CA ASP A 155 -13.57 9.75 -3.42
C ASP A 155 -12.57 10.19 -2.33
N VAL A 156 -11.29 10.21 -2.70
CA VAL A 156 -10.16 10.68 -1.89
C VAL A 156 -9.83 12.11 -2.31
N GLU A 157 -9.67 13.01 -1.34
CA GLU A 157 -9.29 14.40 -1.59
C GLU A 157 -7.84 14.51 -2.05
N ARG A 158 -6.95 13.73 -1.39
CA ARG A 158 -5.54 13.62 -1.70
C ARG A 158 -4.91 12.41 -1.04
N ILE A 159 -3.81 11.96 -1.60
CA ILE A 159 -2.93 10.96 -0.97
C ILE A 159 -1.64 11.68 -0.56
N GLU A 160 -1.35 11.68 0.74
CA GLU A 160 -0.11 12.26 1.27
C GLU A 160 0.91 11.14 1.50
N VAL A 161 2.13 11.30 0.99
CA VAL A 161 3.24 10.38 1.22
C VAL A 161 4.35 11.13 1.97
N LEU A 162 4.53 10.76 3.24
CA LEU A 162 5.54 11.29 4.12
C LEU A 162 6.77 10.37 4.03
N ARG A 163 7.88 10.88 3.52
CA ARG A 163 9.10 10.10 3.31
C ARG A 163 10.04 10.22 4.51
N GLY A 164 10.76 9.13 4.80
CA GLY A 164 11.60 9.00 6.00
C GLY A 164 10.78 8.69 7.27
N PRO A 165 11.45 8.38 8.39
CA PRO A 165 10.80 7.87 9.60
C PRO A 165 9.84 8.88 10.21
N GLN A 166 8.65 8.39 10.55
CA GLN A 166 7.56 9.16 11.18
C GLN A 166 7.21 8.61 12.57
N GLY A 167 8.17 7.95 13.24
CA GLY A 167 7.94 7.27 14.51
C GLY A 167 7.41 8.17 15.63
N THR A 168 7.69 9.46 15.60
CA THR A 168 7.26 10.41 16.64
C THR A 168 5.74 10.63 16.64
N LEU A 169 5.15 10.92 15.49
CA LEU A 169 3.72 11.25 15.40
C LEU A 169 2.86 10.05 15.01
N TYR A 170 3.42 9.09 14.26
CA TYR A 170 2.67 7.96 13.71
C TYR A 170 3.02 6.61 14.37
N GLY A 171 4.12 6.52 15.10
CA GLY A 171 4.46 5.35 15.91
C GLY A 171 5.03 4.18 15.13
N ALA A 172 4.70 2.96 15.57
CA ALA A 172 5.16 1.73 14.96
C ALA A 172 4.63 1.58 13.52
N GLY A 173 5.40 0.94 12.62
CA GLY A 173 5.04 0.76 11.22
C GLY A 173 5.30 1.98 10.34
N ALA A 174 5.83 3.08 10.90
CA ALA A 174 6.22 4.28 10.15
C ALA A 174 7.76 4.40 10.07
N LEU A 175 8.43 3.30 9.70
CA LEU A 175 9.89 3.21 9.68
C LEU A 175 10.48 3.92 8.46
N GLY A 176 10.03 3.57 7.25
CA GLY A 176 10.41 4.20 5.98
C GLY A 176 9.56 5.42 5.64
N GLY A 177 8.34 5.49 6.16
CA GLY A 177 7.41 6.58 5.91
C GLY A 177 5.95 6.25 6.20
N VAL A 178 5.05 7.10 5.70
CA VAL A 178 3.60 6.94 5.86
C VAL A 178 2.88 7.34 4.57
N ILE A 179 1.88 6.57 4.18
CA ILE A 179 0.90 6.93 3.15
C ILE A 179 -0.44 7.21 3.83
N ARG A 180 -1.06 8.34 3.49
CA ARG A 180 -2.33 8.76 4.07
C ARG A 180 -3.34 9.04 2.97
N PHE A 181 -4.45 8.34 3.01
CA PHE A 181 -5.64 8.62 2.20
C PHE A 181 -6.51 9.62 2.96
N ILE A 182 -6.56 10.85 2.49
CA ILE A 182 -7.41 11.90 3.06
C ILE A 182 -8.71 11.93 2.28
N THR A 183 -9.79 11.55 2.92
CA THR A 183 -11.07 11.39 2.25
C THR A 183 -11.84 12.70 2.21
N ILE A 184 -12.61 12.96 1.12
CA ILE A 184 -13.45 14.14 1.00
C ILE A 184 -14.52 14.13 2.11
N PRO A 185 -14.59 15.14 2.99
CA PRO A 185 -15.61 15.23 4.03
C PRO A 185 -16.99 15.53 3.44
N PRO A 186 -18.09 15.19 4.16
CA PRO A 186 -19.43 15.68 3.81
C PRO A 186 -19.49 17.21 3.78
N ASP A 187 -20.08 17.77 2.73
CA ASP A 187 -20.36 19.21 2.60
C ASP A 187 -21.74 19.51 3.19
N THR A 188 -21.80 20.42 4.17
CA THR A 188 -23.04 20.80 4.87
C THR A 188 -23.83 21.88 4.15
N GLU A 189 -23.29 22.45 3.07
CA GLU A 189 -23.89 23.57 2.34
C GLU A 189 -24.52 23.12 1.02
N ASN A 190 -23.84 22.23 0.26
CA ASN A 190 -24.19 21.94 -1.11
C ASN A 190 -24.58 20.48 -1.36
N TYR A 191 -25.59 20.29 -2.20
CA TYR A 191 -25.87 18.99 -2.82
C TYR A 191 -24.89 18.74 -3.96
N SER A 192 -24.35 17.55 -4.05
CA SER A 192 -23.54 17.14 -5.20
C SER A 192 -23.62 15.64 -5.41
N GLY A 193 -23.40 15.23 -6.64
CA GLY A 193 -23.31 13.84 -7.00
C GLY A 193 -22.39 13.63 -8.21
N ARG A 194 -21.88 12.43 -8.35
CA ARG A 194 -21.10 12.00 -9.51
C ARG A 194 -21.44 10.55 -9.84
N LEU A 195 -21.58 10.26 -11.11
CA LEU A 195 -21.62 8.93 -11.67
C LEU A 195 -20.54 8.83 -12.74
N GLN A 196 -19.70 7.78 -12.67
CA GLN A 196 -18.69 7.44 -13.66
C GLN A 196 -18.87 6.01 -14.11
N LEU A 197 -18.70 5.78 -15.38
CA LEU A 197 -18.69 4.47 -16.02
C LEU A 197 -17.42 4.38 -16.87
N GLY A 198 -16.65 3.32 -16.70
CA GLY A 198 -15.44 3.07 -17.47
C GLY A 198 -15.38 1.66 -18.04
N GLY A 199 -14.54 1.53 -19.05
CA GLY A 199 -14.20 0.25 -19.66
C GLY A 199 -12.71 0.23 -20.01
N THR A 200 -12.08 -0.92 -19.78
CA THR A 200 -10.65 -1.13 -20.01
C THR A 200 -10.42 -2.39 -20.83
N GLY A 201 -9.30 -2.46 -21.54
CA GLY A 201 -8.85 -3.65 -22.24
C GLY A 201 -7.33 -3.72 -22.23
N VAL A 202 -6.77 -4.93 -22.04
CA VAL A 202 -5.33 -5.18 -22.00
C VAL A 202 -4.88 -5.88 -23.27
N ASP A 203 -3.76 -5.46 -23.82
CA ASP A 203 -3.17 -6.08 -25.02
C ASP A 203 -2.67 -7.50 -24.69
N GLY A 204 -3.25 -8.50 -25.35
CA GLY A 204 -3.02 -9.91 -25.07
C GLY A 204 -3.77 -10.42 -23.84
N GLY A 205 -4.75 -9.66 -23.31
CA GLY A 205 -5.55 -10.03 -22.14
C GLY A 205 -7.03 -9.74 -22.32
N GLY A 206 -7.77 -9.73 -21.21
CA GLY A 206 -9.21 -9.54 -21.13
C GLY A 206 -9.67 -8.09 -21.18
N ASN A 207 -10.96 -7.90 -20.88
CA ASN A 207 -11.58 -6.59 -20.72
C ASN A 207 -12.09 -6.41 -19.30
N GLY A 208 -12.03 -5.18 -18.82
CA GLY A 208 -12.51 -4.78 -17.51
C GLY A 208 -13.57 -3.67 -17.61
N PHE A 209 -14.18 -3.37 -16.50
CA PHE A 209 -15.11 -2.25 -16.38
C PHE A 209 -15.06 -1.65 -14.96
N ASP A 210 -15.40 -0.38 -14.84
CA ASP A 210 -15.55 0.30 -13.58
C ASP A 210 -16.85 1.11 -13.51
N VAL A 211 -17.43 1.15 -12.32
CA VAL A 211 -18.58 1.97 -11.99
C VAL A 211 -18.33 2.67 -10.66
N HIS A 212 -18.34 4.00 -10.65
CA HIS A 212 -18.21 4.80 -9.43
C HIS A 212 -19.41 5.73 -9.27
N GLY A 213 -20.04 5.71 -8.12
CA GLY A 213 -21.15 6.58 -7.75
C GLY A 213 -20.86 7.31 -6.45
N MET A 214 -21.12 8.63 -6.40
CA MET A 214 -21.01 9.44 -5.19
C MET A 214 -22.20 10.37 -5.05
N VAL A 215 -22.65 10.58 -3.80
CA VAL A 215 -23.66 11.57 -3.45
C VAL A 215 -23.28 12.28 -2.15
N ASN A 216 -23.46 13.58 -2.11
CA ASN A 216 -23.38 14.42 -0.92
C ASN A 216 -24.72 15.10 -0.67
N LEU A 217 -25.25 14.93 0.55
CA LEU A 217 -26.55 15.43 0.95
C LEU A 217 -26.43 16.25 2.23
N PRO A 218 -26.57 17.59 2.19
CA PRO A 218 -26.77 18.39 3.39
C PRO A 218 -28.16 18.11 3.97
N LEU A 219 -28.22 17.43 5.12
CA LEU A 219 -29.45 17.07 5.80
C LEU A 219 -30.02 18.26 6.62
N VAL A 220 -29.11 19.02 7.23
CA VAL A 220 -29.37 20.30 7.88
C VAL A 220 -28.32 21.29 7.44
N LYS A 221 -28.71 22.31 6.72
CA LYS A 221 -27.80 23.31 6.15
C LYS A 221 -26.85 23.84 7.24
N ASP A 222 -25.56 23.92 6.89
CA ASP A 222 -24.44 24.38 7.71
C ASP A 222 -24.15 23.51 8.95
N LYS A 223 -24.90 22.40 9.18
CA LYS A 223 -24.78 21.63 10.43
C LYS A 223 -24.65 20.14 10.26
N LEU A 224 -25.34 19.54 9.31
CA LEU A 224 -25.36 18.07 9.19
C LEU A 224 -25.40 17.66 7.73
N ALA A 225 -24.45 16.85 7.34
CA ALA A 225 -24.41 16.26 6.01
C ALA A 225 -24.00 14.79 6.02
N ILE A 226 -24.41 14.10 5.00
CA ILE A 226 -23.97 12.74 4.70
C ILE A 226 -23.34 12.71 3.30
N ARG A 227 -22.21 12.02 3.18
CA ARG A 227 -21.57 11.71 1.90
C ARG A 227 -21.39 10.21 1.76
N ALA A 228 -21.79 9.68 0.63
CA ALA A 228 -21.66 8.25 0.34
C ALA A 228 -21.06 8.06 -1.04
N ASN A 229 -20.14 7.09 -1.17
CA ASN A 229 -19.68 6.59 -2.45
C ASN A 229 -19.80 5.07 -2.51
N VAL A 230 -19.90 4.54 -3.72
CA VAL A 230 -19.90 3.11 -4.04
C VAL A 230 -19.11 2.88 -5.32
N TYR A 231 -18.45 1.73 -5.42
CA TYR A 231 -17.71 1.34 -6.61
C TYR A 231 -17.77 -0.17 -6.84
N ASP A 232 -17.67 -0.54 -8.10
CA ASP A 232 -17.57 -1.91 -8.60
C ASP A 232 -16.63 -1.91 -9.79
N GLU A 233 -15.47 -2.56 -9.65
CA GLU A 233 -14.39 -2.56 -10.62
C GLU A 233 -13.98 -4.00 -10.93
N THR A 234 -13.70 -4.26 -12.20
CA THR A 234 -13.09 -5.50 -12.68
C THR A 234 -11.85 -5.13 -13.46
N ASP A 235 -10.69 -5.52 -12.93
CA ASP A 235 -9.42 -5.42 -13.63
C ASP A 235 -9.26 -6.61 -14.55
N PRO A 236 -8.92 -6.39 -15.82
CA PRO A 236 -8.76 -7.47 -16.77
C PRO A 236 -7.54 -8.33 -16.45
N GLY A 237 -7.70 -9.64 -16.53
CA GLY A 237 -6.59 -10.57 -16.53
C GLY A 237 -5.77 -10.45 -17.81
N PHE A 238 -4.51 -10.91 -17.77
CA PHE A 238 -3.60 -10.91 -18.92
C PHE A 238 -2.55 -12.04 -18.88
N VAL A 239 -2.59 -12.86 -17.85
CA VAL A 239 -1.70 -14.03 -17.72
C VAL A 239 -2.48 -15.28 -18.12
N ASP A 240 -1.88 -16.10 -18.95
CA ASP A 240 -2.43 -17.38 -19.37
C ASP A 240 -1.80 -18.55 -18.62
N ASP A 241 -2.56 -19.59 -18.34
CA ASP A 241 -2.05 -20.85 -17.81
C ASP A 241 -1.81 -21.85 -18.95
N ALA A 242 -0.56 -21.99 -19.35
CA ALA A 242 -0.11 -22.86 -20.41
C ALA A 242 -0.41 -24.35 -20.14
N GLY A 243 -0.41 -24.75 -18.87
CA GLY A 243 -0.68 -26.15 -18.47
C GLY A 243 -2.14 -26.57 -18.64
N ARG A 244 -3.04 -25.61 -18.56
CA ARG A 244 -4.50 -25.84 -18.56
C ARG A 244 -5.23 -25.22 -19.74
N GLY A 245 -4.53 -24.46 -20.58
CA GLY A 245 -5.10 -23.75 -21.70
C GLY A 245 -6.18 -22.73 -21.29
N LYS A 246 -6.02 -22.10 -20.10
CA LYS A 246 -6.88 -21.04 -19.62
C LYS A 246 -6.24 -19.70 -19.86
N THR A 247 -7.03 -18.73 -20.27
CA THR A 247 -6.59 -17.34 -20.50
C THR A 247 -7.03 -16.44 -19.35
N ASP A 248 -6.31 -15.32 -19.19
CA ASP A 248 -6.68 -14.21 -18.30
C ASP A 248 -6.85 -14.64 -16.83
N VAL A 249 -6.02 -15.58 -16.34
CA VAL A 249 -6.20 -16.22 -15.02
C VAL A 249 -5.99 -15.28 -13.83
N ASN A 250 -5.46 -14.09 -14.04
CA ASN A 250 -5.22 -13.09 -12.99
C ASN A 250 -6.26 -11.95 -12.95
N GLU A 251 -7.48 -12.16 -13.46
CA GLU A 251 -8.59 -11.20 -13.32
C GLU A 251 -8.82 -10.87 -11.83
N SER A 252 -9.03 -9.58 -11.50
CA SER A 252 -9.41 -9.15 -10.17
C SER A 252 -10.72 -8.35 -10.15
N LYS A 253 -11.42 -8.41 -9.00
CA LYS A 253 -12.69 -7.70 -8.77
C LYS A 253 -12.65 -6.98 -7.44
N ILE A 254 -12.85 -5.66 -7.49
CA ILE A 254 -12.91 -4.79 -6.32
C ILE A 254 -14.31 -4.20 -6.21
N LYS A 255 -14.94 -4.36 -5.03
CA LYS A 255 -16.26 -3.79 -4.75
C LYS A 255 -16.25 -3.16 -3.38
N GLY A 256 -16.74 -1.94 -3.31
CA GLY A 256 -16.71 -1.25 -2.04
C GLY A 256 -17.53 0.03 -1.99
N GLY A 257 -17.28 0.76 -0.93
CA GLY A 257 -17.87 2.07 -0.71
C GLY A 257 -17.61 2.59 0.69
N ARG A 258 -17.92 3.85 0.85
CA ARG A 258 -17.80 4.59 2.10
C ARG A 258 -19.02 5.43 2.35
N VAL A 259 -19.41 5.52 3.62
CA VAL A 259 -20.43 6.46 4.10
C VAL A 259 -19.81 7.28 5.23
N SER A 260 -19.92 8.60 5.15
CA SER A 260 -19.49 9.53 6.20
C SER A 260 -20.65 10.45 6.58
N LEU A 261 -20.85 10.63 7.88
CA LEU A 261 -21.74 11.61 8.47
C LEU A 261 -20.90 12.69 9.14
N LEU A 262 -21.15 13.95 8.83
CA LEU A 262 -20.52 15.09 9.50
C LEU A 262 -21.59 15.92 10.21
N TRP A 263 -21.39 16.12 11.52
CA TRP A 263 -22.21 17.00 12.34
C TRP A 263 -21.36 18.13 12.93
N THR A 264 -21.74 19.36 12.62
CA THR A 264 -21.09 20.60 13.10
C THR A 264 -22.10 21.42 13.91
N PRO A 265 -22.35 21.03 15.19
CA PRO A 265 -23.33 21.73 16.02
C PRO A 265 -22.97 23.21 16.23
N THR A 266 -21.70 23.54 16.21
CA THR A 266 -21.12 24.89 16.27
C THR A 266 -19.91 25.00 15.34
N ASP A 267 -19.49 26.22 15.01
CA ASP A 267 -18.28 26.48 14.21
C ASP A 267 -16.98 25.97 14.87
N LYS A 268 -17.03 25.63 16.16
CA LYS A 268 -15.89 25.15 16.95
C LYS A 268 -15.90 23.65 17.23
N THR A 269 -16.99 22.97 16.89
CA THR A 269 -17.15 21.54 17.25
C THR A 269 -17.65 20.76 16.06
N SER A 270 -17.00 19.63 15.78
CA SER A 270 -17.44 18.70 14.76
C SER A 270 -17.36 17.25 15.24
N LEU A 271 -18.26 16.43 14.75
CA LEU A 271 -18.26 14.98 14.89
C LEU A 271 -18.39 14.36 13.51
N ARG A 272 -17.42 13.56 13.12
CA ARG A 272 -17.46 12.78 11.88
C ARG A 272 -17.53 11.29 12.20
N VAL A 273 -18.49 10.59 11.61
CA VAL A 273 -18.62 9.14 11.70
C VAL A 273 -18.46 8.56 10.30
N THR A 274 -17.51 7.66 10.13
CA THR A 274 -17.18 7.06 8.83
C THR A 274 -17.27 5.54 8.92
N ALA A 275 -17.88 4.92 7.91
CA ALA A 275 -17.86 3.48 7.67
C ALA A 275 -17.36 3.22 6.24
N LEU A 276 -16.33 2.39 6.08
CA LEU A 276 -15.75 1.97 4.82
C LEU A 276 -15.79 0.44 4.74
N ALA A 277 -16.12 -0.06 3.55
CA ALA A 277 -16.10 -1.48 3.24
C ALA A 277 -15.53 -1.70 1.84
N GLN A 278 -14.57 -2.62 1.70
CA GLN A 278 -14.04 -3.06 0.41
C GLN A 278 -13.89 -4.58 0.42
N ASN A 279 -14.25 -5.22 -0.68
CA ASN A 279 -13.94 -6.62 -0.96
C ASN A 279 -13.10 -6.68 -2.22
N LEU A 280 -12.04 -7.47 -2.18
CA LEU A 280 -11.19 -7.78 -3.32
C LEU A 280 -11.22 -9.29 -3.53
N ASN A 281 -11.40 -9.73 -4.78
CA ASN A 281 -11.29 -11.13 -5.17
C ASN A 281 -10.42 -11.20 -6.42
N ALA A 282 -9.33 -11.98 -6.35
CA ALA A 282 -8.45 -12.23 -7.47
C ALA A 282 -8.48 -13.71 -7.82
N ALA A 283 -8.58 -14.01 -9.11
CA ALA A 283 -8.62 -15.37 -9.61
C ALA A 283 -7.21 -16.00 -9.69
N GLY A 284 -6.18 -15.19 -9.69
CA GLY A 284 -4.78 -15.58 -9.72
C GLY A 284 -3.84 -14.38 -9.54
N SER A 285 -2.55 -14.61 -9.61
CA SER A 285 -1.50 -13.59 -9.53
C SER A 285 -1.04 -13.14 -10.93
N ALA A 286 -0.43 -11.94 -11.00
CA ALA A 286 0.20 -11.43 -12.23
C ALA A 286 1.61 -12.01 -12.44
N THR A 287 1.81 -13.28 -12.08
CA THR A 287 3.10 -13.97 -12.19
C THR A 287 3.23 -14.69 -13.53
N VAL A 288 4.43 -14.68 -14.08
CA VAL A 288 4.82 -15.43 -15.28
C VAL A 288 5.99 -16.35 -14.94
N ALA A 289 6.11 -17.47 -15.65
CA ALA A 289 7.20 -18.41 -15.47
C ALA A 289 8.42 -17.97 -16.28
N LEU A 290 9.53 -17.69 -15.60
CA LEU A 290 10.79 -17.28 -16.20
C LEU A 290 11.88 -18.32 -15.94
N ASP A 291 12.83 -18.39 -16.84
CA ASP A 291 14.09 -19.09 -16.64
C ASP A 291 14.95 -18.29 -15.65
N PRO A 292 15.41 -18.89 -14.53
CA PRO A 292 16.06 -18.17 -13.45
C PRO A 292 17.40 -17.52 -13.83
N ASP A 293 18.09 -18.06 -14.83
CA ASP A 293 19.40 -17.55 -15.26
C ASP A 293 19.26 -16.43 -16.28
N THR A 294 18.29 -16.52 -17.18
CA THR A 294 18.14 -15.60 -18.32
C THR A 294 17.00 -14.60 -18.14
N LEU A 295 16.09 -14.82 -17.18
CA LEU A 295 14.85 -14.07 -16.97
C LEU A 295 13.96 -14.02 -18.24
N GLN A 296 14.10 -15.00 -19.12
CA GLN A 296 13.27 -15.15 -20.31
C GLN A 296 12.07 -16.03 -20.02
N SER A 297 10.94 -15.74 -20.66
CA SER A 297 9.74 -16.55 -20.52
C SER A 297 9.98 -18.00 -20.96
N VAL A 298 9.49 -18.93 -20.15
CA VAL A 298 9.65 -20.38 -20.36
C VAL A 298 8.60 -20.93 -21.32
N TYR A 299 7.35 -20.48 -21.20
CA TYR A 299 6.20 -21.03 -21.96
C TYR A 299 5.70 -20.09 -23.05
N GLY A 300 6.17 -18.87 -23.11
CA GLY A 300 5.74 -17.81 -24.01
C GLY A 300 5.41 -16.52 -23.26
N ASP A 301 5.15 -15.45 -24.02
CA ASP A 301 4.80 -14.16 -23.43
C ASP A 301 3.53 -14.27 -22.57
N LEU A 302 3.53 -13.66 -21.39
CA LEU A 302 2.40 -13.61 -20.46
C LEU A 302 1.89 -15.00 -19.99
N GLN A 303 2.77 -15.99 -19.90
CA GLN A 303 2.35 -17.35 -19.51
C GLN A 303 2.96 -17.81 -18.20
N GLN A 304 2.14 -18.48 -17.42
CA GLN A 304 2.52 -19.24 -16.24
C GLN A 304 2.10 -20.70 -16.38
N ARG A 305 2.55 -21.52 -15.46
CA ARG A 305 2.09 -22.89 -15.31
C ARG A 305 1.96 -23.23 -13.83
N ASN A 306 0.74 -23.22 -13.32
CA ASN A 306 0.45 -23.75 -11.99
C ASN A 306 0.33 -25.26 -12.06
N ALA A 307 0.95 -25.96 -11.11
CA ALA A 307 0.87 -27.40 -11.00
C ALA A 307 -0.57 -27.83 -10.64
N THR A 308 -1.27 -27.08 -9.81
CA THR A 308 -2.61 -27.40 -9.32
C THR A 308 -3.61 -26.28 -9.62
N LEU A 309 -4.81 -26.65 -10.03
CA LEU A 309 -5.89 -25.69 -10.22
C LEU A 309 -6.30 -25.05 -8.89
N GLY A 310 -6.47 -23.73 -8.87
CA GLY A 310 -6.88 -22.96 -7.68
C GLY A 310 -5.72 -22.46 -6.84
N GLY A 311 -4.45 -22.65 -7.27
CA GLY A 311 -3.31 -21.90 -6.76
C GLY A 311 -3.45 -20.42 -7.07
N ASP A 312 -2.85 -19.56 -6.22
CA ASP A 312 -2.78 -18.10 -6.34
C ASP A 312 -4.11 -17.33 -6.28
N VAL A 313 -5.19 -17.96 -5.85
CA VAL A 313 -6.48 -17.28 -5.60
C VAL A 313 -6.39 -16.48 -4.31
N PHE A 314 -6.86 -15.23 -4.36
CA PHE A 314 -6.91 -14.35 -3.20
C PHE A 314 -8.30 -13.76 -2.98
N ALA A 315 -8.74 -13.68 -1.72
CA ALA A 315 -9.95 -12.98 -1.32
C ALA A 315 -9.70 -12.15 -0.06
N GLY A 316 -9.82 -10.83 -0.17
CA GLY A 316 -9.65 -9.87 0.91
C GLY A 316 -10.94 -9.13 1.24
N ARG A 317 -11.20 -8.90 2.53
CA ARG A 317 -12.34 -8.10 3.03
C ARG A 317 -11.84 -7.07 4.03
N TYR A 318 -11.95 -5.82 3.67
CA TYR A 318 -11.55 -4.68 4.49
C TYR A 318 -12.77 -3.98 5.04
N ARG A 319 -12.78 -3.67 6.34
CA ARG A 319 -13.83 -2.89 7.02
C ARG A 319 -13.17 -1.89 7.96
N LEU A 320 -13.64 -0.65 7.92
CA LEU A 320 -13.15 0.41 8.79
C LEU A 320 -14.34 1.21 9.29
N TYR A 321 -14.41 1.38 10.60
CA TYR A 321 -15.36 2.27 11.27
C TYR A 321 -14.56 3.26 12.10
N ASN A 322 -14.84 4.53 11.95
CA ASN A 322 -14.14 5.59 12.67
C ASN A 322 -15.14 6.65 13.18
N VAL A 323 -14.85 7.15 14.36
CA VAL A 323 -15.51 8.31 14.96
C VAL A 323 -14.42 9.32 15.30
N THR A 324 -14.44 10.48 14.64
CA THR A 324 -13.53 11.59 14.92
C THR A 324 -14.33 12.77 15.48
N PHE A 325 -13.93 13.21 16.66
CA PHE A 325 -14.47 14.39 17.33
C PHE A 325 -13.40 15.48 17.40
N ASN A 326 -13.76 16.71 16.99
CA ASN A 326 -12.90 17.88 17.10
C ASN A 326 -13.62 18.98 17.88
N SER A 327 -12.88 19.69 18.73
CA SER A 327 -13.37 20.86 19.45
C SER A 327 -12.28 21.91 19.65
N ASP A 328 -12.60 23.16 19.33
CA ASP A 328 -11.72 24.31 19.53
C ASP A 328 -12.15 25.08 20.80
N PHE A 329 -11.32 25.02 21.83
CA PHE A 329 -11.54 25.72 23.11
C PHE A 329 -10.98 27.15 23.09
N GLY A 330 -10.42 27.60 21.96
CA GLY A 330 -9.74 28.90 21.81
C GLY A 330 -8.28 28.87 22.21
N TRP A 331 -7.94 28.30 23.38
CA TRP A 331 -6.56 28.13 23.84
C TRP A 331 -5.90 26.82 23.36
N ALA A 332 -6.71 25.82 23.03
CA ALA A 332 -6.27 24.55 22.43
C ALA A 332 -7.37 23.93 21.59
N LYS A 333 -6.95 23.08 20.63
CA LYS A 333 -7.83 22.22 19.84
C LYS A 333 -7.69 20.79 20.32
N LEU A 334 -8.82 20.17 20.65
CA LEU A 334 -8.91 18.74 20.97
C LEU A 334 -9.32 17.96 19.74
N MET A 335 -8.63 16.88 19.46
CA MET A 335 -9.07 15.82 18.56
C MET A 335 -9.15 14.50 19.33
N SER A 336 -10.24 13.75 19.11
CA SER A 336 -10.38 12.36 19.57
C SER A 336 -10.76 11.49 18.38
N SER A 337 -10.00 10.42 18.14
CA SER A 337 -10.27 9.44 17.08
C SER A 337 -10.38 8.06 17.69
N SER A 338 -11.53 7.41 17.48
CA SER A 338 -11.81 6.03 17.87
C SER A 338 -12.06 5.21 16.63
N SER A 339 -11.40 4.08 16.46
CA SER A 339 -11.63 3.24 15.30
C SER A 339 -11.70 1.76 15.62
N TYR A 340 -12.44 1.04 14.79
CA TYR A 340 -12.49 -0.42 14.70
C TYR A 340 -12.32 -0.83 13.25
N SER A 341 -11.37 -1.72 12.96
CA SER A 341 -11.17 -2.26 11.62
C SER A 341 -11.04 -3.77 11.63
N THR A 342 -11.45 -4.39 10.54
CA THR A 342 -11.20 -5.80 10.25
C THR A 342 -10.56 -5.96 8.88
N LEU A 343 -9.65 -6.92 8.79
CA LEU A 343 -9.08 -7.43 7.58
C LEU A 343 -9.21 -8.95 7.63
N ASP A 344 -9.98 -9.52 6.71
CA ASP A 344 -10.11 -10.97 6.56
C ASP A 344 -9.54 -11.34 5.18
N ALA A 345 -8.44 -12.07 5.15
CA ALA A 345 -7.85 -12.55 3.92
C ALA A 345 -7.85 -14.07 3.85
N VAL A 346 -8.06 -14.60 2.65
CA VAL A 346 -7.89 -16.00 2.31
C VAL A 346 -7.05 -16.07 1.05
N SER A 347 -5.95 -16.79 1.09
CA SER A 347 -5.14 -17.09 -0.09
C SER A 347 -4.97 -18.59 -0.27
N TYR A 348 -4.80 -18.99 -1.52
CA TYR A 348 -4.44 -20.35 -1.90
C TYR A 348 -3.13 -20.27 -2.67
N THR A 349 -2.18 -21.12 -2.30
CA THR A 349 -0.88 -21.21 -2.96
C THR A 349 -0.64 -22.64 -3.43
N ASP A 350 -0.16 -22.80 -4.67
CA ASP A 350 0.28 -24.10 -5.16
C ASP A 350 1.60 -24.48 -4.50
N ALA A 351 1.54 -25.44 -3.58
CA ALA A 351 2.71 -25.95 -2.86
C ALA A 351 3.25 -27.28 -3.46
N THR A 352 2.79 -27.69 -4.65
CA THR A 352 3.14 -28.96 -5.26
C THR A 352 4.64 -29.10 -5.52
N SER A 353 5.29 -28.01 -5.94
CA SER A 353 6.74 -27.99 -6.15
C SER A 353 7.54 -28.08 -4.86
N LEU A 354 7.02 -27.53 -3.78
CA LEU A 354 7.63 -27.54 -2.45
C LEU A 354 7.41 -28.89 -1.72
N LEU A 355 6.23 -29.49 -1.90
CA LEU A 355 5.81 -30.71 -1.22
C LEU A 355 5.18 -31.69 -2.20
N TYR A 356 6.01 -32.46 -2.90
CA TYR A 356 5.56 -33.52 -3.80
C TYR A 356 5.17 -34.78 -3.05
N LEU A 357 3.92 -35.22 -3.19
CA LEU A 357 3.34 -36.35 -2.46
C LEU A 357 3.48 -37.71 -3.19
N GLY A 358 4.08 -37.72 -4.37
CA GLY A 358 4.15 -38.92 -5.23
C GLY A 358 2.90 -39.12 -6.11
N PRO A 359 2.84 -40.22 -6.87
CA PRO A 359 1.67 -40.55 -7.68
C PRO A 359 0.54 -41.14 -6.85
N GLN A 360 -0.69 -40.92 -7.30
CA GLN A 360 -1.88 -41.62 -6.83
C GLN A 360 -1.88 -43.10 -7.29
N ALA A 361 -2.76 -43.91 -6.71
CA ALA A 361 -2.90 -45.32 -7.09
C ALA A 361 -3.30 -45.53 -8.57
N ASN A 362 -3.88 -44.52 -9.22
CA ASN A 362 -4.24 -44.50 -10.62
C ASN A 362 -3.10 -43.99 -11.54
N GLY A 363 -1.90 -43.71 -10.97
CA GLY A 363 -0.75 -43.16 -11.69
C GLY A 363 -0.77 -41.67 -11.93
N GLN A 364 -1.82 -40.96 -11.51
CA GLN A 364 -1.89 -39.49 -11.62
C GLN A 364 -1.11 -38.84 -10.47
N PRO A 365 -0.48 -37.66 -10.68
CA PRO A 365 0.19 -36.94 -9.58
C PRO A 365 -0.83 -36.39 -8.57
N TYR A 366 -0.43 -36.31 -7.31
CA TYR A 366 -1.09 -35.44 -6.35
C TYR A 366 -0.67 -34.02 -6.60
N GLY A 367 -1.61 -33.08 -6.48
CA GLY A 367 -1.33 -31.69 -6.22
C GLY A 367 -1.27 -31.44 -4.71
N THR A 368 -0.59 -30.40 -4.31
CA THR A 368 -0.56 -29.91 -2.94
C THR A 368 -0.96 -28.46 -2.90
N LEU A 369 -1.99 -28.13 -2.14
CA LEU A 369 -2.45 -26.76 -1.93
C LEU A 369 -2.22 -26.34 -0.50
N GLU A 370 -1.70 -25.14 -0.33
CA GLU A 370 -1.71 -24.42 0.93
C GLU A 370 -2.87 -23.42 0.91
N LYS A 371 -3.65 -23.41 1.97
CA LYS A 371 -4.69 -22.40 2.22
C LYS A 371 -4.31 -21.62 3.46
N ALA A 372 -4.04 -20.33 3.29
CA ALA A 372 -3.86 -19.40 4.39
C ALA A 372 -5.17 -18.65 4.66
N THR A 373 -5.56 -18.56 5.93
CA THR A 373 -6.71 -17.78 6.39
C THR A 373 -6.23 -16.83 7.47
N ILE A 374 -6.38 -15.53 7.21
CA ILE A 374 -5.77 -14.46 8.03
C ILE A 374 -6.86 -13.48 8.45
N PRO A 375 -7.64 -13.81 9.51
CA PRO A 375 -8.54 -12.84 10.13
C PRO A 375 -7.77 -11.91 11.04
N GLN A 376 -8.06 -10.61 10.96
CA GLN A 376 -7.48 -9.60 11.82
C GLN A 376 -8.54 -8.61 12.28
N THR A 377 -8.45 -8.19 13.54
CA THR A 377 -9.21 -7.07 14.09
C THR A 377 -8.28 -6.07 14.75
N LYS A 378 -8.57 -4.79 14.62
CA LYS A 378 -7.81 -3.70 15.23
C LYS A 378 -8.73 -2.66 15.82
N VAL A 379 -8.48 -2.28 17.06
CA VAL A 379 -9.13 -1.16 17.75
C VAL A 379 -8.09 -0.12 18.06
N THR A 380 -8.38 1.16 17.79
CA THR A 380 -7.50 2.25 18.16
C THR A 380 -8.24 3.38 18.85
N GLN A 381 -7.55 4.06 19.76
CA GLN A 381 -8.00 5.28 20.40
C GLN A 381 -6.86 6.28 20.46
N GLU A 382 -7.10 7.48 19.96
CA GLU A 382 -6.16 8.60 20.05
C GLU A 382 -6.86 9.83 20.65
N PHE A 383 -6.18 10.51 21.57
CA PHE A 383 -6.52 11.84 22.02
C PHE A 383 -5.35 12.76 21.76
N ARG A 384 -5.61 13.89 21.15
CA ARG A 384 -4.60 14.88 20.79
C ARG A 384 -5.08 16.29 21.14
N LEU A 385 -4.21 17.03 21.81
CA LEU A 385 -4.37 18.45 22.06
C LEU A 385 -3.29 19.21 21.30
N SER A 386 -3.63 20.31 20.67
CA SER A 386 -2.68 21.18 20.00
C SER A 386 -2.97 22.66 20.31
N SER A 387 -1.92 23.47 20.43
CA SER A 387 -2.07 24.90 20.55
C SER A 387 -2.67 25.51 19.29
N PRO A 388 -3.31 26.69 19.35
CA PRO A 388 -3.50 27.55 18.20
C PRO A 388 -2.15 27.89 17.54
N LYS A 389 -2.20 28.39 16.29
CA LYS A 389 -1.00 28.98 15.67
C LYS A 389 -0.50 30.16 16.50
N SER A 390 0.80 30.26 16.69
CA SER A 390 1.46 31.27 17.51
C SER A 390 2.73 31.74 16.83
N GLN A 391 3.12 32.98 17.10
CA GLN A 391 4.39 33.54 16.59
C GLN A 391 5.60 33.17 17.46
N THR A 392 5.42 32.49 18.59
CA THR A 392 6.53 32.16 19.50
C THR A 392 6.68 30.68 19.72
N VAL A 393 5.62 30.00 20.19
CA VAL A 393 5.65 28.57 20.50
C VAL A 393 4.34 27.91 20.12
N GLU A 394 4.44 26.88 19.36
CA GLU A 394 3.33 25.95 19.07
C GLU A 394 3.64 24.58 19.70
N TRP A 395 2.63 23.91 20.20
CA TRP A 395 2.79 22.60 20.80
C TRP A 395 1.65 21.65 20.39
N LEU A 396 1.97 20.38 20.36
CA LEU A 396 1.04 19.28 20.19
C LEU A 396 1.39 18.18 21.18
N GLY A 397 0.41 17.57 21.81
CA GLY A 397 0.60 16.42 22.68
C GLY A 397 -0.54 15.43 22.54
N GLY A 398 -0.24 14.15 22.65
CA GLY A 398 -1.27 13.11 22.50
C GLY A 398 -0.94 11.83 23.23
N VAL A 399 -1.99 11.03 23.39
CA VAL A 399 -1.92 9.65 23.88
C VAL A 399 -2.60 8.73 22.88
N PHE A 400 -2.03 7.57 22.67
CA PHE A 400 -2.48 6.59 21.71
C PHE A 400 -2.54 5.21 22.34
N TRP A 401 -3.59 4.47 22.03
CA TRP A 401 -3.72 3.06 22.36
C TRP A 401 -4.23 2.28 21.16
N THR A 402 -3.71 1.06 21.00
CA THR A 402 -4.20 0.12 19.99
C THR A 402 -4.17 -1.30 20.54
N ARG A 403 -5.13 -2.10 20.08
CA ARG A 403 -5.12 -3.55 20.27
C ARG A 403 -5.47 -4.23 18.95
N GLU A 404 -4.62 -5.16 18.56
CA GLU A 404 -4.80 -6.02 17.39
C GLU A 404 -4.92 -7.46 17.85
N THR A 405 -5.82 -8.21 17.22
CA THR A 405 -5.91 -9.68 17.35
C THR A 405 -5.97 -10.25 15.96
N GLY A 406 -5.23 -11.31 15.72
CA GLY A 406 -5.18 -11.96 14.43
C GLY A 406 -4.79 -13.42 14.55
N ASP A 407 -4.94 -14.12 13.45
CA ASP A 407 -4.48 -15.47 13.26
C ASP A 407 -3.86 -15.56 11.87
N ASN A 408 -2.92 -16.46 11.67
CA ASN A 408 -2.46 -16.91 10.37
C ASN A 408 -2.58 -18.43 10.36
N ALA A 409 -3.76 -18.88 9.97
CA ALA A 409 -4.06 -20.31 9.91
C ALA A 409 -3.66 -20.85 8.53
N GLN A 410 -2.72 -21.76 8.48
CA GLN A 410 -2.22 -22.40 7.27
C GLN A 410 -2.61 -23.88 7.27
N ASP A 411 -3.35 -24.31 6.26
CA ASP A 411 -3.76 -25.69 6.01
C ASP A 411 -3.10 -26.19 4.72
N ILE A 412 -2.31 -27.25 4.82
CA ILE A 412 -1.70 -27.90 3.66
C ILE A 412 -2.38 -29.25 3.45
N TYR A 413 -2.92 -29.46 2.24
CA TYR A 413 -3.67 -30.67 1.93
C TYR A 413 -3.39 -31.20 0.52
N ALA A 414 -3.57 -32.50 0.35
CA ALA A 414 -3.50 -33.14 -0.95
C ALA A 414 -4.69 -32.72 -1.81
N SER A 415 -4.47 -32.53 -3.07
CA SER A 415 -5.50 -32.23 -4.06
C SER A 415 -5.34 -33.08 -5.30
N ASP A 416 -6.37 -33.15 -6.10
CA ASP A 416 -6.25 -33.62 -7.47
C ASP A 416 -5.43 -32.59 -8.27
N TYR A 417 -4.39 -33.07 -8.93
CA TYR A 417 -3.45 -32.22 -9.64
C TYR A 417 -4.11 -31.32 -10.70
N TYR A 418 -5.11 -31.86 -11.41
CA TYR A 418 -5.74 -31.16 -12.53
C TYR A 418 -6.92 -30.29 -12.12
N SER A 419 -7.68 -30.71 -11.10
CA SER A 419 -8.89 -29.99 -10.68
C SER A 419 -8.71 -29.14 -9.42
N GLY A 420 -7.63 -29.34 -8.67
CA GLY A 420 -7.43 -28.72 -7.36
C GLY A 420 -8.40 -29.21 -6.27
N THR A 421 -9.22 -30.23 -6.60
CA THR A 421 -10.19 -30.76 -5.64
C THR A 421 -9.47 -31.43 -4.49
N PRO A 422 -9.79 -31.09 -3.22
CA PRO A 422 -9.19 -31.75 -2.05
C PRO A 422 -9.32 -33.26 -2.11
N GLN A 423 -8.23 -33.97 -1.84
CA GLN A 423 -8.12 -35.41 -1.82
C GLN A 423 -7.70 -35.88 -0.43
N PRO A 424 -8.08 -37.11 -0.04
CA PRO A 424 -7.51 -37.73 1.16
C PRO A 424 -5.98 -37.77 1.08
N SER A 425 -5.32 -37.49 2.19
CA SER A 425 -3.87 -37.63 2.25
C SER A 425 -3.43 -39.05 1.95
N PRO A 426 -2.40 -39.27 1.10
CA PRO A 426 -1.89 -40.60 0.79
C PRO A 426 -1.30 -41.33 2.01
N PHE A 427 -1.09 -40.64 3.11
CA PHE A 427 -0.48 -41.13 4.34
C PHE A 427 -1.52 -41.52 5.38
N GLY A 428 -2.83 -41.38 5.13
CA GLY A 428 -3.91 -41.68 6.07
C GLY A 428 -4.06 -40.69 7.24
N ILE A 429 -3.17 -39.71 7.34
CA ILE A 429 -3.23 -38.58 8.29
C ILE A 429 -3.14 -37.25 7.53
N PRO A 430 -3.63 -36.16 8.08
CA PRO A 430 -3.49 -34.83 7.43
C PRO A 430 -2.02 -34.55 7.09
N ILE A 431 -1.80 -33.92 5.95
CA ILE A 431 -0.44 -33.45 5.60
C ILE A 431 0.04 -32.50 6.67
N GLY A 432 -0.78 -31.51 7.02
CA GLY A 432 -0.55 -30.69 8.18
C GLY A 432 -0.93 -29.24 7.97
N GLY A 433 -0.73 -28.50 9.00
CA GLY A 433 -0.96 -27.08 9.05
C GLY A 433 -0.63 -26.53 10.42
N ASP A 434 -0.72 -25.23 10.54
CA ASP A 434 -0.54 -24.53 11.78
C ASP A 434 -1.56 -23.40 11.96
N LEU A 435 -1.84 -23.11 13.22
CA LEU A 435 -2.64 -21.98 13.66
C LEU A 435 -1.73 -21.07 14.47
N GLN A 436 -1.75 -19.77 14.17
CA GLN A 436 -0.86 -18.79 14.78
C GLN A 436 -1.65 -17.62 15.41
N PRO A 437 -2.55 -17.89 16.39
CA PRO A 437 -3.28 -16.83 17.07
C PRO A 437 -2.32 -15.88 17.78
N SER A 438 -2.51 -14.60 17.55
CA SER A 438 -1.65 -13.56 18.07
C SER A 438 -2.43 -12.34 18.58
N THR A 439 -1.84 -11.63 19.54
CA THR A 439 -2.33 -10.34 20.00
C THR A 439 -1.16 -9.36 20.08
N TYR A 440 -1.42 -8.14 19.68
CA TYR A 440 -0.53 -7.00 19.81
C TYR A 440 -1.28 -5.88 20.52
N GLU A 441 -0.71 -5.29 21.56
CA GLU A 441 -1.29 -4.15 22.27
C GLU A 441 -0.19 -3.12 22.51
N ALA A 442 -0.46 -1.85 22.17
CA ALA A 442 0.49 -0.78 22.37
C ALA A 442 -0.15 0.46 22.98
N TYR A 443 0.63 1.10 23.86
CA TYR A 443 0.34 2.38 24.49
C TYR A 443 1.43 3.37 24.16
N ALA A 444 1.09 4.61 23.87
CA ALA A 444 2.08 5.62 23.63
C ALA A 444 1.64 6.99 24.16
N ALA A 445 2.62 7.78 24.58
CA ALA A 445 2.49 9.21 24.81
C ALA A 445 3.52 9.93 23.93
N TYR A 446 3.10 11.03 23.29
CA TYR A 446 3.93 11.75 22.36
C TYR A 446 3.64 13.25 22.38
N GLY A 447 4.57 14.04 21.90
CA GLY A 447 4.38 15.45 21.72
C GLY A 447 5.43 16.08 20.83
N SER A 448 5.12 17.23 20.29
CA SER A 448 6.04 18.10 19.56
C SER A 448 5.88 19.55 20.00
N ILE A 449 6.97 20.29 19.89
CA ILE A 449 7.02 21.73 20.13
C ILE A 449 7.72 22.36 18.95
N THR A 450 7.12 23.39 18.36
CA THR A 450 7.73 24.26 17.36
C THR A 450 7.99 25.62 18.02
N TRP A 451 9.25 25.98 18.09
CA TRP A 451 9.70 27.26 18.62
C TRP A 451 10.15 28.16 17.48
N HIS A 452 9.42 29.26 17.29
CA HIS A 452 9.76 30.33 16.36
C HIS A 452 10.80 31.23 17.05
N VAL A 453 12.09 30.90 16.85
CA VAL A 453 13.21 31.58 17.50
C VAL A 453 13.37 33.01 17.01
N THR A 454 13.16 33.20 15.70
CA THR A 454 13.10 34.49 15.01
C THR A 454 12.07 34.39 13.90
N ASP A 455 11.75 35.49 13.23
CA ASP A 455 10.86 35.50 12.05
C ASP A 455 11.36 34.62 10.88
N ARG A 456 12.63 34.18 10.94
CA ARG A 456 13.26 33.37 9.88
C ARG A 456 13.80 32.03 10.36
N PHE A 457 13.73 31.74 11.65
CA PHE A 457 14.34 30.52 12.16
C PHE A 457 13.43 29.82 13.17
N ASP A 458 13.01 28.62 12.82
CA ASP A 458 12.18 27.73 13.62
C ASP A 458 12.96 26.50 14.05
N VAL A 459 12.58 25.95 15.19
CA VAL A 459 13.06 24.64 15.65
C VAL A 459 11.87 23.83 16.09
N GLU A 460 11.61 22.73 15.39
CA GLU A 460 10.63 21.73 15.82
C GLU A 460 11.35 20.58 16.51
N ALA A 461 10.87 20.17 17.68
CA ALA A 461 11.35 19.00 18.41
C ALA A 461 10.18 18.12 18.83
N GLY A 462 10.30 16.84 18.60
CA GLY A 462 9.27 15.85 18.94
C GLY A 462 9.84 14.64 19.68
N LEU A 463 9.02 14.05 20.55
CA LEU A 463 9.35 12.86 21.31
C LEU A 463 8.12 11.96 21.45
N ARG A 464 8.32 10.64 21.34
CA ARG A 464 7.32 9.63 21.65
C ARG A 464 7.94 8.51 22.47
N TYR A 465 7.23 8.10 23.49
CA TYR A 465 7.47 6.85 24.21
C TYR A 465 6.34 5.87 23.90
N SER A 466 6.69 4.68 23.45
CA SER A 466 5.77 3.58 23.16
C SER A 466 6.14 2.36 23.97
N HIS A 467 5.13 1.65 24.46
CA HIS A 467 5.26 0.39 25.17
C HIS A 467 4.29 -0.61 24.56
N ASP A 468 4.79 -1.76 24.10
CA ASP A 468 3.98 -2.81 23.50
C ASP A 468 4.07 -4.12 24.26
N LYS A 469 3.02 -4.92 24.11
CA LYS A 469 2.88 -6.28 24.61
C LYS A 469 2.37 -7.17 23.52
N GLN A 470 2.97 -8.34 23.38
CA GLN A 470 2.56 -9.31 22.38
C GLN A 470 2.39 -10.68 23.02
N HIS A 471 1.44 -11.44 22.49
CA HIS A 471 1.23 -12.85 22.82
C HIS A 471 1.03 -13.60 21.53
N TYR A 472 1.75 -14.68 21.36
CA TYR A 472 1.75 -15.54 20.19
C TYR A 472 1.67 -16.99 20.64
N THR A 473 0.80 -17.75 19.99
CA THR A 473 0.70 -19.21 20.18
C THR A 473 0.83 -19.86 18.82
N GLU A 474 1.57 -20.96 18.75
CA GLU A 474 1.69 -21.80 17.56
C GLU A 474 1.13 -23.17 17.86
N ILE A 475 0.18 -23.63 17.04
CA ILE A 475 -0.49 -24.92 17.18
C ILE A 475 -0.32 -25.69 15.87
N GLY A 476 0.63 -26.64 15.85
CA GLY A 476 0.89 -27.47 14.68
C GLY A 476 0.18 -28.80 14.71
N TYR A 477 -0.10 -29.39 13.56
CA TYR A 477 -0.70 -30.70 13.42
C TYR A 477 -0.31 -31.40 12.11
N GLY A 478 -0.52 -32.72 12.06
CA GLY A 478 -0.31 -33.53 10.87
C GLY A 478 1.12 -33.94 10.63
N LEU A 479 1.39 -34.49 9.44
CA LEU A 479 2.65 -35.11 9.06
C LEU A 479 3.85 -34.15 9.17
N LEU A 480 3.66 -32.90 8.75
CA LEU A 480 4.70 -31.87 8.81
C LEU A 480 5.19 -31.57 10.24
N PHE A 481 4.35 -31.87 11.23
CA PHE A 481 4.67 -31.71 12.65
C PHE A 481 4.83 -33.07 13.36
N GLY A 482 5.31 -34.11 12.66
CA GLY A 482 5.58 -35.42 13.22
C GLY A 482 4.35 -36.33 13.41
N GLY A 483 3.26 -36.05 12.67
CA GLY A 483 2.03 -36.86 12.69
C GLY A 483 1.15 -36.66 13.93
N VAL A 484 1.32 -35.54 14.63
CA VAL A 484 0.58 -35.23 15.86
C VAL A 484 -0.81 -34.65 15.58
N PRO A 485 -1.80 -34.87 16.50
CA PRO A 485 -3.02 -34.06 16.49
C PRO A 485 -2.69 -32.60 16.83
N PRO A 486 -3.64 -31.65 16.68
CA PRO A 486 -3.39 -30.25 17.03
C PRO A 486 -2.75 -30.12 18.41
N THR A 487 -1.50 -29.64 18.44
CA THR A 487 -0.64 -29.57 19.62
C THR A 487 -0.02 -28.19 19.73
N VAL A 488 -0.05 -27.58 20.90
CA VAL A 488 0.63 -26.32 21.16
C VAL A 488 2.13 -26.56 21.12
N LEU A 489 2.79 -25.99 20.12
CA LEU A 489 4.23 -26.05 19.91
C LEU A 489 4.94 -24.92 20.65
N LEU A 490 4.32 -23.75 20.66
CA LEU A 490 4.84 -22.57 21.33
C LEU A 490 3.69 -21.76 21.93
N ASP A 491 3.91 -21.20 23.12
CA ASP A 491 3.11 -20.16 23.75
C ASP A 491 4.07 -19.13 24.33
N LYS A 492 4.17 -17.94 23.72
CA LYS A 492 5.16 -16.96 24.07
C LYS A 492 4.59 -15.55 24.19
N ARG A 493 5.07 -14.83 25.19
CA ARG A 493 4.78 -13.40 25.40
C ARG A 493 6.06 -12.60 25.33
N SER A 494 5.96 -11.39 24.79
CA SER A 494 7.02 -10.41 24.82
C SER A 494 6.47 -9.04 25.23
N SER A 495 7.35 -8.17 25.65
CA SER A 495 7.02 -6.79 25.99
C SER A 495 8.25 -5.92 25.76
N ASP A 496 8.10 -4.89 24.97
CA ASP A 496 9.17 -3.97 24.60
C ASP A 496 8.77 -2.51 24.80
N SER A 497 9.76 -1.65 24.84
CA SER A 497 9.58 -0.19 24.90
C SER A 497 10.50 0.48 23.89
N SER A 498 9.99 1.48 23.23
CA SER A 498 10.75 2.24 22.23
C SER A 498 10.51 3.73 22.42
N THR A 499 11.61 4.49 22.31
CA THR A 499 11.55 5.96 22.29
C THR A 499 11.97 6.42 20.89
N THR A 500 11.14 7.23 20.25
CA THR A 500 11.45 7.89 18.99
C THR A 500 11.46 9.40 19.16
N PHE A 501 12.26 10.07 18.35
CA PHE A 501 12.45 11.51 18.42
C PHE A 501 12.55 12.12 17.02
N SER A 502 12.31 13.42 16.95
CA SER A 502 12.58 14.25 15.77
C SER A 502 13.12 15.60 16.22
N LEU A 503 14.02 16.17 15.43
CA LEU A 503 14.53 17.53 15.60
C LEU A 503 14.70 18.14 14.21
N THR A 504 14.04 19.27 13.98
CA THR A 504 13.99 19.92 12.66
C THR A 504 14.20 21.42 12.81
N PRO A 505 15.44 21.93 12.74
CA PRO A 505 15.70 23.34 12.51
C PRO A 505 15.34 23.72 11.06
N THR A 506 14.65 24.85 10.90
CA THR A 506 14.19 25.38 9.63
C THR A 506 14.61 26.85 9.51
N PHE A 507 15.17 27.20 8.36
CA PHE A 507 15.55 28.58 8.05
C PHE A 507 14.75 29.08 6.83
N HIS A 508 13.90 30.08 7.06
CA HIS A 508 13.14 30.79 6.03
C HIS A 508 14.01 31.85 5.37
N ILE A 509 14.45 31.57 4.15
CA ILE A 509 15.22 32.55 3.35
C ILE A 509 14.32 33.77 3.08
N ASP A 510 13.08 33.48 2.69
CA ASP A 510 11.96 34.40 2.51
C ASP A 510 10.62 33.62 2.65
N ASP A 511 9.48 34.25 2.32
CA ASP A 511 8.14 33.66 2.45
C ASP A 511 7.91 32.44 1.56
N ASN A 512 8.68 32.31 0.47
CA ASN A 512 8.54 31.28 -0.57
C ASN A 512 9.68 30.25 -0.56
N ASN A 513 10.74 30.50 0.20
CA ASN A 513 11.96 29.68 0.17
C ASN A 513 12.42 29.31 1.57
N MET A 514 12.59 28.01 1.83
CA MET A 514 13.10 27.52 3.10
C MET A 514 14.15 26.43 2.93
N LEU A 515 15.11 26.40 3.83
CA LEU A 515 16.04 25.31 4.07
C LEU A 515 15.69 24.65 5.40
N TYR A 516 15.76 23.33 5.45
CA TYR A 516 15.62 22.60 6.71
C TYR A 516 16.69 21.51 6.83
N ALA A 517 16.99 21.16 8.07
CA ALA A 517 17.68 19.94 8.41
C ALA A 517 16.80 19.14 9.36
N ARG A 518 16.82 17.81 9.27
CA ARG A 518 15.99 16.95 10.11
C ARG A 518 16.79 15.76 10.58
N VAL A 519 16.66 15.43 11.86
CA VAL A 519 17.08 14.13 12.41
C VAL A 519 15.84 13.50 13.01
N ALA A 520 15.50 12.31 12.54
CA ALA A 520 14.31 11.62 13.01
C ALA A 520 14.55 10.11 13.16
N SER A 521 13.81 9.48 14.06
CA SER A 521 13.91 8.05 14.29
C SER A 521 12.58 7.33 14.10
N GLY A 522 12.67 6.06 13.68
CA GLY A 522 11.55 5.13 13.57
C GLY A 522 11.90 3.79 14.18
N PHE A 523 10.89 2.98 14.43
CA PHE A 523 11.05 1.61 14.91
C PHE A 523 9.96 0.70 14.39
N LEU A 524 10.26 -0.61 14.33
CA LEU A 524 9.26 -1.67 14.29
C LEU A 524 9.38 -2.46 15.58
N PRO A 525 8.25 -2.92 16.16
CA PRO A 525 8.27 -3.76 17.37
C PRO A 525 9.08 -5.03 17.17
N GLY A 526 9.75 -5.49 18.20
CA GLY A 526 10.16 -6.87 18.32
C GLY A 526 8.97 -7.78 18.58
N GLY A 527 9.22 -9.04 18.84
CA GLY A 527 8.10 -9.96 19.13
C GLY A 527 8.54 -11.38 19.49
N PRO A 528 7.58 -12.25 19.80
CA PRO A 528 7.80 -13.67 19.80
C PRO A 528 8.28 -14.15 18.42
N ASN A 529 8.92 -15.30 18.34
CA ASN A 529 9.43 -15.86 17.10
C ASN A 529 8.79 -17.24 16.86
N ILE A 530 8.65 -17.61 15.61
CA ILE A 530 8.34 -18.99 15.23
C ILE A 530 9.57 -19.83 15.57
N VAL A 531 9.39 -20.93 16.30
CA VAL A 531 10.49 -21.83 16.65
C VAL A 531 10.23 -23.20 16.01
N PRO A 532 10.79 -23.44 14.81
CA PRO A 532 10.53 -24.68 14.10
C PRO A 532 11.02 -25.90 14.86
N VAL A 533 10.26 -26.99 14.77
CA VAL A 533 10.64 -28.27 15.40
C VAL A 533 11.90 -28.81 14.76
N GLY A 534 12.90 -29.11 15.58
CA GLY A 534 14.17 -29.69 15.11
C GLY A 534 15.20 -28.71 14.56
N VAL A 535 14.90 -27.40 14.58
CA VAL A 535 15.88 -26.36 14.23
C VAL A 535 16.54 -25.82 15.51
N PRO A 536 17.83 -26.09 15.74
CA PRO A 536 18.51 -25.66 16.96
C PRO A 536 18.81 -24.15 16.91
N ASN A 537 18.87 -23.53 18.10
CA ASN A 537 19.33 -22.16 18.29
C ASN A 537 18.45 -21.05 17.68
N VAL A 538 17.19 -21.32 17.33
CA VAL A 538 16.26 -20.25 16.95
C VAL A 538 15.91 -19.42 18.17
N PRO A 539 16.09 -18.10 18.14
CA PRO A 539 15.71 -17.24 19.25
C PRO A 539 14.20 -17.27 19.48
N ALA A 540 13.76 -17.45 20.72
CA ALA A 540 12.33 -17.44 21.05
C ALA A 540 11.66 -16.06 20.89
N THR A 541 12.43 -15.00 20.72
CA THR A 541 11.98 -13.63 20.45
C THR A 541 12.99 -12.93 19.55
N PHE A 542 12.53 -11.98 18.75
CA PHE A 542 13.39 -11.08 17.99
C PHE A 542 13.29 -9.65 18.55
N SER A 543 14.35 -8.86 18.39
CA SER A 543 14.45 -7.51 18.96
C SER A 543 13.75 -6.47 18.10
N PRO A 544 13.27 -5.34 18.68
CA PRO A 544 12.84 -4.19 17.91
C PRO A 544 13.93 -3.67 16.97
N THR A 545 13.57 -3.41 15.73
CA THR A 545 14.45 -2.73 14.78
C THR A 545 14.40 -1.22 14.96
N LYS A 546 15.50 -0.54 14.70
CA LYS A 546 15.61 0.91 14.83
C LYS A 546 16.24 1.54 13.60
N LEU A 547 15.73 2.70 13.24
CA LEU A 547 16.21 3.50 12.14
C LEU A 547 16.38 4.95 12.59
N THR A 548 17.49 5.58 12.17
CA THR A 548 17.72 7.03 12.32
C THR A 548 18.02 7.60 10.93
N ASP A 549 17.32 8.68 10.60
CA ASP A 549 17.44 9.41 9.35
C ASP A 549 18.02 10.81 9.62
N TYR A 550 18.96 11.22 8.79
CA TYR A 550 19.55 12.56 8.73
C TYR A 550 19.24 13.13 7.37
N GLU A 551 18.43 14.18 7.32
CA GLU A 551 17.94 14.80 6.09
C GLU A 551 18.27 16.29 6.06
N VAL A 552 18.59 16.80 4.87
CA VAL A 552 18.66 18.23 4.58
C VAL A 552 17.83 18.48 3.33
N GLY A 553 17.00 19.51 3.34
CA GLY A 553 16.15 19.81 2.20
C GLY A 553 15.97 21.29 1.94
N LEU A 554 15.59 21.58 0.69
CA LEU A 554 15.23 22.90 0.17
C LEU A 554 13.82 22.82 -0.40
N LYS A 555 12.96 23.74 0.03
CA LYS A 555 11.65 23.98 -0.62
C LYS A 555 11.60 25.40 -1.13
N SER A 556 11.18 25.54 -2.40
CA SER A 556 11.18 26.82 -3.09
C SER A 556 9.95 26.95 -3.98
N THR A 557 9.34 28.12 -3.98
CA THR A 557 8.28 28.50 -4.92
C THR A 557 8.66 29.82 -5.58
N SER A 558 8.51 29.91 -6.90
CA SER A 558 8.77 31.17 -7.58
C SER A 558 7.75 32.24 -7.16
N PRO A 559 8.11 33.55 -7.18
CA PRO A 559 7.21 34.64 -6.78
C PRO A 559 5.91 34.73 -7.56
N ASP A 560 5.84 34.16 -8.76
CA ASP A 560 4.66 34.08 -9.61
C ASP A 560 3.88 32.77 -9.49
N ASP A 561 4.21 31.93 -8.51
CA ASP A 561 3.63 30.60 -8.23
C ASP A 561 3.61 29.65 -9.44
N ARG A 562 4.57 29.81 -10.37
CA ARG A 562 4.66 28.97 -11.57
C ARG A 562 5.67 27.84 -11.45
N VAL A 563 6.64 27.96 -10.57
CA VAL A 563 7.67 26.93 -10.34
C VAL A 563 7.69 26.56 -8.86
N MET A 564 7.63 25.29 -8.59
CA MET A 564 7.76 24.71 -7.25
C MET A 564 8.86 23.66 -7.29
N VAL A 565 9.78 23.70 -6.32
CA VAL A 565 10.92 22.80 -6.19
C VAL A 565 10.97 22.27 -4.77
N ASP A 566 11.10 20.95 -4.62
CA ASP A 566 11.38 20.25 -3.37
C ASP A 566 12.59 19.34 -3.60
N LEU A 567 13.68 19.59 -2.89
CA LEU A 567 14.92 18.81 -2.96
C LEU A 567 15.26 18.30 -1.57
N SER A 568 15.63 17.05 -1.47
CA SER A 568 16.14 16.47 -0.21
C SER A 568 17.33 15.55 -0.46
N ALA A 569 18.27 15.58 0.49
CA ALA A 569 19.38 14.64 0.61
C ALA A 569 19.29 13.97 1.97
N TYR A 570 19.43 12.64 1.99
CA TYR A 570 19.25 11.87 3.22
C TYR A 570 20.36 10.84 3.43
N TYR A 571 20.54 10.48 4.69
CA TYR A 571 21.36 9.36 5.15
C TYR A 571 20.63 8.64 6.27
N ILE A 572 20.33 7.36 6.05
CA ILE A 572 19.63 6.49 6.99
C ILE A 572 20.59 5.44 7.54
N ASP A 573 20.61 5.29 8.85
CA ASP A 573 21.25 4.17 9.55
C ASP A 573 20.16 3.23 10.09
N TRP A 574 20.17 1.99 9.63
CA TRP A 574 19.17 0.98 9.98
C TRP A 574 19.82 -0.20 10.67
N THR A 575 19.38 -0.50 11.89
CA THR A 575 19.99 -1.51 12.77
C THR A 575 18.98 -2.55 13.23
N LYS A 576 19.47 -3.75 13.53
CA LYS A 576 18.66 -4.91 13.98
C LYS A 576 17.54 -5.24 12.97
N ILE A 577 17.89 -5.29 11.72
CA ILE A 577 16.94 -5.62 10.64
C ILE A 577 16.37 -7.01 10.89
N PRO A 578 15.04 -7.17 10.95
CA PRO A 578 14.43 -8.50 10.98
C PRO A 578 14.53 -9.10 9.57
N LEU A 579 15.21 -10.24 9.48
CA LEU A 579 15.34 -11.00 8.24
C LEU A 579 14.53 -12.28 8.38
N THR A 580 13.65 -12.54 7.45
CA THR A 580 12.97 -13.82 7.32
C THR A 580 13.99 -14.84 6.83
N THR A 581 14.06 -15.95 7.50
CA THR A 581 14.97 -17.03 7.20
C THR A 581 14.20 -18.33 7.11
N PHE A 582 14.73 -19.27 6.34
CA PHE A 582 14.06 -20.55 6.11
C PHE A 582 15.04 -21.69 6.37
N GLU A 583 14.69 -22.62 7.25
CA GLU A 583 15.47 -23.81 7.53
C GLU A 583 14.52 -24.97 7.86
N ASN A 584 14.82 -26.17 7.34
CA ASN A 584 14.00 -27.38 7.53
C ASN A 584 12.52 -27.22 7.16
N ASN A 585 12.23 -26.50 6.07
CA ASN A 585 10.88 -26.18 5.58
C ASN A 585 10.05 -25.23 6.47
N PHE A 586 10.68 -24.53 7.40
CA PHE A 586 10.02 -23.54 8.26
C PHE A 586 10.66 -22.17 8.13
N THR A 587 9.83 -21.14 8.17
CA THR A 587 10.28 -19.75 8.23
C THR A 587 10.37 -19.27 9.67
N PHE A 588 11.40 -18.49 9.99
CA PHE A 588 11.54 -17.81 11.27
C PHE A 588 12.30 -16.51 11.12
N LEU A 589 12.29 -15.67 12.14
CA LEU A 589 12.92 -14.37 12.10
C LEU A 589 14.27 -14.37 12.81
N THR A 590 15.26 -13.75 12.18
CA THR A 590 16.52 -13.41 12.81
C THR A 590 16.69 -11.90 12.89
N SER A 591 17.20 -11.40 14.02
CA SER A 591 17.54 -10.00 14.19
C SER A 591 19.04 -9.84 14.17
N GLY A 592 19.59 -9.01 13.31
CA GLY A 592 21.03 -8.81 13.31
C GLY A 592 21.58 -8.12 12.08
N GLY A 593 20.79 -7.97 11.05
CA GLY A 593 21.17 -7.20 9.87
C GLY A 593 21.40 -5.73 10.22
N GLN A 594 22.33 -5.09 9.53
CA GLN A 594 22.54 -3.64 9.58
C GLN A 594 22.71 -3.13 8.15
N ALA A 595 22.04 -2.02 7.84
CA ALA A 595 22.10 -1.40 6.54
C ALA A 595 22.21 0.11 6.65
N LYS A 596 22.60 0.73 5.57
CA LYS A 596 22.47 2.17 5.35
C LYS A 596 21.69 2.40 4.06
N SER A 597 20.96 3.50 4.01
CA SER A 597 20.39 4.02 2.78
C SER A 597 20.74 5.50 2.68
N LYS A 598 21.24 5.95 1.55
CA LYS A 598 21.56 7.36 1.31
C LYS A 598 21.15 7.74 -0.10
N GLY A 599 20.68 8.95 -0.27
CA GLY A 599 20.18 9.33 -1.57
C GLY A 599 19.82 10.80 -1.70
N LEU A 600 19.32 11.09 -2.90
CA LEU A 600 18.82 12.41 -3.31
C LEU A 600 17.42 12.23 -3.88
N GLU A 601 16.52 13.11 -3.52
CA GLU A 601 15.16 13.16 -4.06
C GLU A 601 14.89 14.57 -4.56
N ALA A 602 14.18 14.65 -5.68
CA ALA A 602 13.80 15.91 -6.31
C ALA A 602 12.36 15.84 -6.82
N THR A 603 11.60 16.89 -6.58
CA THR A 603 10.29 17.11 -7.19
C THR A 603 10.26 18.53 -7.75
N VAL A 604 9.86 18.69 -9.01
CA VAL A 604 9.71 19.98 -9.68
C VAL A 604 8.36 20.02 -10.34
N SER A 605 7.59 21.07 -10.09
CA SER A 605 6.36 21.37 -10.80
C SER A 605 6.49 22.74 -11.49
N TRP A 606 6.06 22.84 -12.74
CA TRP A 606 6.26 24.06 -13.55
C TRP A 606 5.07 24.30 -14.48
N ILE A 607 4.62 25.57 -14.54
CA ILE A 607 3.63 26.06 -15.50
C ILE A 607 4.34 27.05 -16.47
N PRO A 608 4.97 26.52 -17.54
CA PRO A 608 5.72 27.38 -18.50
C PRO A 608 4.82 28.31 -19.30
N ALA A 609 3.59 27.93 -19.55
CA ALA A 609 2.60 28.68 -20.27
C ALA A 609 1.19 28.41 -19.70
N PRO A 610 0.21 29.30 -19.91
CA PRO A 610 -1.16 29.07 -19.50
C PRO A 610 -1.69 27.77 -20.07
N GLY A 611 -2.27 26.91 -19.18
CA GLY A 611 -2.79 25.61 -19.53
C GLY A 611 -1.75 24.48 -19.59
N LEU A 612 -0.44 24.77 -19.65
CA LEU A 612 0.59 23.73 -19.69
C LEU A 612 1.20 23.54 -18.29
N ARG A 613 0.98 22.35 -17.70
CA ARG A 613 1.59 21.92 -16.44
C ARG A 613 2.59 20.82 -16.73
N LEU A 614 3.80 20.96 -16.21
CA LEU A 614 4.85 19.94 -16.25
C LEU A 614 5.24 19.56 -14.83
N SER A 615 5.50 18.29 -14.58
CA SER A 615 6.07 17.82 -13.33
C SER A 615 7.16 16.78 -13.58
N ALA A 616 8.17 16.78 -12.71
CA ALA A 616 9.25 15.84 -12.70
C ALA A 616 9.53 15.41 -11.26
N ASN A 617 9.69 14.13 -11.06
CA ASN A 617 10.17 13.56 -9.80
C ASN A 617 11.32 12.59 -10.08
N ALA A 618 12.35 12.62 -9.24
CA ALA A 618 13.51 11.74 -9.38
C ALA A 618 14.02 11.32 -8.01
N SER A 619 14.50 10.09 -7.91
CA SER A 619 15.15 9.57 -6.73
C SER A 619 16.42 8.80 -7.13
N TYR A 620 17.53 9.10 -6.44
CA TYR A 620 18.72 8.27 -6.44
C TYR A 620 18.90 7.70 -5.04
N ASN A 621 19.07 6.38 -4.93
CA ASN A 621 19.11 5.64 -3.69
C ASN A 621 20.25 4.60 -3.69
N ASP A 622 21.14 4.65 -2.69
CA ASP A 622 22.15 3.64 -2.42
C ASP A 622 21.86 2.99 -1.08
N ALA A 623 21.07 1.92 -1.11
CA ALA A 623 20.66 1.15 0.06
C ALA A 623 21.45 -0.17 0.10
N THR A 624 22.32 -0.36 1.11
CA THR A 624 23.26 -1.48 1.17
C THR A 624 23.45 -2.01 2.58
N LEU A 625 23.75 -3.32 2.71
CA LEU A 625 24.16 -3.92 3.97
C LEU A 625 25.51 -3.32 4.45
N THR A 626 25.61 -3.01 5.72
CA THR A 626 26.87 -2.55 6.36
C THR A 626 27.61 -3.67 7.08
N LYS A 627 26.95 -4.80 7.33
CA LYS A 627 27.49 -6.04 7.89
C LYS A 627 26.89 -7.24 7.16
N ASP A 628 27.57 -8.39 7.22
CA ASP A 628 27.02 -9.64 6.75
C ASP A 628 25.71 -9.94 7.52
N ALA A 629 24.71 -10.41 6.79
CA ALA A 629 23.46 -10.87 7.37
C ALA A 629 23.72 -12.17 8.16
N PRO A 630 22.99 -12.39 9.27
CA PRO A 630 23.13 -13.64 10.02
C PRO A 630 22.64 -14.84 9.19
N TYR A 631 23.31 -15.97 9.37
CA TYR A 631 22.88 -17.25 8.77
C TYR A 631 21.43 -17.57 9.19
N PRO A 632 20.60 -18.16 8.29
CA PRO A 632 20.93 -18.72 6.97
C PRO A 632 20.82 -17.71 5.78
N SER A 633 20.55 -16.44 6.01
CA SER A 633 20.66 -15.43 4.96
C SER A 633 22.11 -15.27 4.54
N ASN A 634 22.37 -15.26 3.23
CA ASN A 634 23.72 -15.12 2.66
C ASN A 634 24.09 -13.68 2.30
N GLY A 635 23.29 -12.69 2.70
CA GLY A 635 23.58 -11.30 2.43
C GLY A 635 24.94 -10.89 2.97
N LYS A 636 25.79 -10.26 2.15
CA LYS A 636 27.14 -9.82 2.50
C LYS A 636 27.18 -8.32 2.67
N ARG A 637 28.15 -7.86 3.46
CA ARG A 637 28.44 -6.42 3.56
C ARG A 637 28.69 -5.84 2.16
N GLY A 638 27.94 -4.80 1.81
CA GLY A 638 27.98 -4.14 0.52
C GLY A 638 26.92 -4.60 -0.47
N ASP A 639 26.22 -5.70 -0.18
CA ASP A 639 25.10 -6.13 -1.02
C ASP A 639 23.96 -5.09 -0.97
N PRO A 640 23.31 -4.79 -2.11
CA PRO A 640 22.16 -3.94 -2.15
C PRO A 640 21.00 -4.54 -1.35
N LEU A 641 20.18 -3.69 -0.74
CA LEU A 641 18.93 -4.15 -0.15
C LEU A 641 17.95 -4.62 -1.24
N PRO A 642 17.17 -5.67 -0.96
CA PRO A 642 16.24 -6.23 -1.92
C PRO A 642 15.24 -5.21 -2.45
N TYR A 643 14.93 -5.30 -3.74
CA TYR A 643 13.91 -4.54 -4.46
C TYR A 643 14.02 -3.01 -4.34
N ALA A 644 15.20 -2.49 -3.99
CA ALA A 644 15.47 -1.06 -3.90
C ALA A 644 16.11 -0.56 -5.21
N PRO A 645 15.36 0.10 -6.12
CA PRO A 645 15.95 0.62 -7.35
C PRO A 645 16.93 1.75 -7.03
N GLN A 646 18.10 1.75 -7.69
CA GLN A 646 19.09 2.80 -7.50
C GLN A 646 18.63 4.15 -8.06
N PHE A 647 17.84 4.14 -9.12
CA PHE A 647 17.37 5.35 -9.74
C PHE A 647 15.93 5.19 -10.24
N THR A 648 15.08 6.17 -9.92
CA THR A 648 13.72 6.29 -10.47
C THR A 648 13.53 7.68 -11.03
N LEU A 649 12.75 7.79 -12.12
CA LEU A 649 12.40 9.06 -12.76
C LEU A 649 10.94 9.00 -13.22
N GLY A 650 10.15 9.98 -12.80
CA GLY A 650 8.81 10.24 -13.30
C GLY A 650 8.74 11.61 -13.96
N LEU A 651 8.20 11.68 -15.16
CA LEU A 651 7.92 12.92 -15.87
C LEU A 651 6.45 12.93 -16.25
N SER A 652 5.76 14.05 -16.08
CA SER A 652 4.38 14.18 -16.54
C SER A 652 4.13 15.59 -17.09
N GLY A 653 3.28 15.67 -18.11
CA GLY A 653 2.86 16.92 -18.71
C GLY A 653 1.40 16.86 -19.12
N ASP A 654 0.65 17.94 -18.83
CA ASP A 654 -0.74 18.13 -19.21
C ASP A 654 -0.92 19.50 -19.86
N TYR A 655 -1.70 19.53 -20.91
CA TYR A 655 -2.08 20.75 -21.60
C TYR A 655 -3.59 20.86 -21.71
N ASP A 656 -4.14 21.88 -21.06
CA ASP A 656 -5.55 22.24 -21.07
C ASP A 656 -5.84 23.31 -22.12
N PHE A 657 -6.90 23.14 -22.92
CA PHE A 657 -7.27 24.05 -24.00
C PHE A 657 -8.77 24.16 -24.20
N ALA A 658 -9.23 25.31 -24.67
CA ALA A 658 -10.62 25.55 -25.03
C ALA A 658 -10.89 25.09 -26.46
N LEU A 659 -11.95 24.31 -26.67
CA LEU A 659 -12.42 23.80 -27.97
C LEU A 659 -13.53 24.66 -28.56
N GLY A 660 -14.02 25.68 -27.84
CA GLY A 660 -15.17 26.51 -28.24
C GLY A 660 -16.51 25.88 -27.92
N GLY A 661 -17.58 26.67 -27.93
CA GLY A 661 -18.95 26.18 -27.58
C GLY A 661 -19.14 25.65 -26.18
N GLY A 662 -18.29 26.04 -25.23
CA GLY A 662 -18.31 25.56 -23.86
C GLY A 662 -17.66 24.19 -23.67
N TRP A 663 -16.93 23.69 -24.67
CA TRP A 663 -16.08 22.52 -24.56
C TRP A 663 -14.66 22.90 -24.14
N HIS A 664 -14.12 22.16 -23.19
CA HIS A 664 -12.72 22.20 -22.77
C HIS A 664 -12.11 20.82 -23.02
N GLY A 665 -10.89 20.81 -23.49
CA GLY A 665 -10.14 19.59 -23.73
C GLY A 665 -8.83 19.59 -22.99
N TYR A 666 -8.28 18.42 -22.78
CA TYR A 666 -6.90 18.26 -22.36
C TYR A 666 -6.23 17.10 -23.08
N VAL A 667 -4.92 17.18 -23.14
CA VAL A 667 -4.04 16.06 -23.51
C VAL A 667 -2.90 15.99 -22.52
N GLY A 668 -2.46 14.79 -22.22
CA GLY A 668 -1.33 14.60 -21.31
C GLY A 668 -0.53 13.35 -21.64
N ALA A 669 0.70 13.36 -21.16
CA ALA A 669 1.61 12.23 -21.24
C ALA A 669 2.40 12.08 -19.95
N SER A 670 2.76 10.85 -19.60
CA SER A 670 3.73 10.59 -18.55
C SER A 670 4.75 9.54 -18.99
N TYR A 671 5.96 9.68 -18.47
CA TYR A 671 7.07 8.75 -18.62
C TYR A 671 7.56 8.36 -17.24
N GLN A 672 7.76 7.06 -17.04
CA GLN A 672 8.37 6.51 -15.84
C GLN A 672 9.57 5.65 -16.23
N TYR A 673 10.64 5.75 -15.46
CA TYR A 673 11.78 4.85 -15.48
C TYR A 673 12.04 4.31 -14.08
N VAL A 674 12.16 3.00 -13.97
CA VAL A 674 12.57 2.28 -12.76
C VAL A 674 13.87 1.56 -13.08
N GLY A 675 14.93 1.85 -12.34
CA GLY A 675 16.25 1.28 -12.51
C GLY A 675 16.34 -0.20 -12.12
N GLU A 676 17.48 -0.78 -12.37
CA GLU A 676 17.77 -2.14 -11.93
C GLU A 676 17.74 -2.27 -10.42
N ARG A 677 17.45 -3.49 -9.93
CA ARG A 677 17.35 -3.79 -8.51
C ARG A 677 17.73 -5.26 -8.24
N ALA A 678 18.24 -5.51 -7.04
CA ALA A 678 18.49 -6.86 -6.57
C ALA A 678 17.17 -7.56 -6.19
N THR A 679 17.11 -8.88 -6.31
CA THR A 679 16.10 -9.73 -5.70
C THR A 679 16.40 -9.93 -4.21
N ASP A 680 15.68 -10.83 -3.54
CA ASP A 680 15.95 -11.22 -2.15
C ASP A 680 17.38 -11.70 -1.95
N PHE A 681 17.90 -11.61 -0.72
CA PHE A 681 19.18 -12.21 -0.39
C PHE A 681 19.15 -13.73 -0.65
N ALA A 682 20.19 -14.26 -1.28
CA ALA A 682 20.29 -15.69 -1.50
C ALA A 682 20.22 -16.48 -0.18
N PHE A 683 19.45 -17.55 -0.18
CA PHE A 683 19.41 -18.50 0.94
C PHE A 683 20.31 -19.70 0.66
N SER A 684 21.10 -20.12 1.66
CA SER A 684 21.76 -21.42 1.59
C SER A 684 20.76 -22.49 2.00
N TYR A 685 20.24 -23.22 1.03
CA TYR A 685 19.52 -24.47 1.30
C TYR A 685 20.49 -25.63 1.39
N PRO A 686 20.75 -26.17 2.57
CA PRO A 686 21.24 -27.53 2.66
C PRO A 686 20.03 -28.49 2.70
N VAL A 687 19.29 -28.62 1.63
CA VAL A 687 18.52 -29.87 1.45
C VAL A 687 19.55 -30.91 1.08
N ALA A 688 20.02 -31.64 2.09
CA ALA A 688 21.05 -32.64 1.94
C ALA A 688 20.67 -33.57 0.78
N GLY A 689 21.40 -33.47 -0.31
CA GLY A 689 21.37 -34.40 -1.43
C GLY A 689 20.45 -34.10 -2.59
N VAL A 690 19.73 -32.95 -2.64
CA VAL A 690 18.70 -32.73 -3.67
C VAL A 690 18.90 -31.46 -4.51
N LEU A 691 19.48 -30.39 -4.00
CA LEU A 691 19.63 -29.15 -4.75
C LEU A 691 21.04 -28.55 -4.67
N PRO A 692 21.59 -28.06 -5.78
CA PRO A 692 22.77 -27.21 -5.73
C PRO A 692 22.45 -25.92 -4.92
N PRO A 693 23.44 -25.27 -4.30
CA PRO A 693 23.24 -23.96 -3.70
C PRO A 693 22.70 -23.02 -4.78
N LEU A 694 21.67 -22.26 -4.42
CA LEU A 694 21.10 -21.26 -5.32
C LEU A 694 22.23 -20.33 -5.81
N PRO A 695 22.31 -20.03 -7.10
CA PRO A 695 23.21 -19.02 -7.62
C PRO A 695 22.92 -17.68 -6.96
N SER A 696 23.85 -16.75 -7.09
CA SER A 696 23.68 -15.35 -6.64
C SER A 696 22.32 -14.81 -7.08
N SER A 697 21.63 -14.13 -6.17
CA SER A 697 20.35 -13.48 -6.46
C SER A 697 20.41 -12.70 -7.78
N PRO A 698 19.55 -12.97 -8.77
CA PRO A 698 19.61 -12.29 -10.05
C PRO A 698 19.30 -10.80 -9.87
N THR A 699 19.87 -9.97 -10.71
CA THR A 699 19.50 -8.56 -10.81
C THR A 699 18.31 -8.43 -11.75
N ILE A 700 17.23 -7.84 -11.26
CA ILE A 700 16.06 -7.51 -12.07
C ILE A 700 16.42 -6.29 -12.94
N PRO A 701 16.28 -6.38 -14.27
CA PRO A 701 16.58 -5.27 -15.16
C PRO A 701 15.63 -4.11 -14.97
N GLY A 702 16.11 -2.89 -15.22
CA GLY A 702 15.28 -1.69 -15.24
C GLY A 702 14.30 -1.70 -16.42
N TYR A 703 13.19 -0.96 -16.26
CA TYR A 703 12.18 -0.80 -17.30
C TYR A 703 11.68 0.65 -17.37
N ASN A 704 10.98 0.96 -18.45
CA ASN A 704 10.29 2.25 -18.58
C ASN A 704 8.89 2.06 -19.15
N THR A 705 7.99 3.01 -18.82
CA THR A 705 6.64 3.08 -19.35
C THR A 705 6.31 4.48 -19.86
N ILE A 706 5.47 4.53 -20.87
CA ILE A 706 4.90 5.76 -21.40
C ILE A 706 3.38 5.63 -21.31
N ASN A 707 2.71 6.62 -20.72
CA ASN A 707 1.27 6.69 -20.69
C ASN A 707 0.79 7.92 -21.42
N LEU A 708 -0.34 7.82 -22.13
CA LEU A 708 -1.00 8.92 -22.80
C LEU A 708 -2.42 9.05 -22.29
N ARG A 709 -2.92 10.28 -22.23
CA ARG A 709 -4.28 10.58 -21.81
C ARG A 709 -4.85 11.77 -22.56
N ALA A 710 -6.15 11.76 -22.79
CA ALA A 710 -6.89 12.86 -23.37
C ALA A 710 -8.32 12.86 -22.85
N GLY A 711 -8.90 14.03 -22.70
CA GLY A 711 -10.30 14.11 -22.29
C GLY A 711 -10.94 15.40 -22.78
N VAL A 712 -12.25 15.40 -22.73
CA VAL A 712 -13.09 16.56 -23.04
C VAL A 712 -14.18 16.69 -21.99
N ASN A 713 -14.47 17.91 -21.59
CA ASN A 713 -15.58 18.21 -20.68
C ASN A 713 -16.48 19.29 -21.23
N ARG A 714 -17.76 19.23 -20.89
CA ARG A 714 -18.76 20.26 -21.17
C ARG A 714 -19.84 20.27 -20.12
N GLY A 715 -19.91 21.35 -19.34
CA GLY A 715 -20.86 21.48 -18.25
C GLY A 715 -20.68 20.35 -17.21
N GLN A 716 -21.66 19.48 -17.09
CA GLN A 716 -21.64 18.39 -16.12
C GLN A 716 -21.00 17.09 -16.65
N TRP A 717 -20.67 16.99 -17.93
CA TRP A 717 -20.16 15.78 -18.56
C TRP A 717 -18.66 15.84 -18.81
N SER A 718 -17.98 14.72 -18.56
CA SER A 718 -16.59 14.49 -18.97
C SER A 718 -16.47 13.15 -19.67
N ILE A 719 -15.60 13.10 -20.67
CA ILE A 719 -15.22 11.87 -21.38
C ILE A 719 -13.68 11.86 -21.36
N ASP A 720 -13.11 10.79 -20.85
CA ASP A 720 -11.67 10.61 -20.72
C ASP A 720 -11.24 9.32 -21.39
N ALA A 721 -10.10 9.33 -22.09
CA ALA A 721 -9.49 8.17 -22.70
C ALA A 721 -8.00 8.13 -22.37
N TYR A 722 -7.47 6.94 -22.14
CA TYR A 722 -6.06 6.77 -21.80
C TYR A 722 -5.45 5.48 -22.36
N VAL A 723 -4.14 5.50 -22.47
CA VAL A 723 -3.32 4.32 -22.74
C VAL A 723 -2.22 4.27 -21.71
N LYS A 724 -2.18 3.24 -20.88
CA LYS A 724 -1.06 2.94 -19.98
C LYS A 724 -0.09 1.98 -20.67
N ASN A 725 1.20 2.10 -20.36
CA ASN A 725 2.27 1.28 -20.93
C ASN A 725 2.20 1.19 -22.48
N LEU A 726 2.20 2.34 -23.14
CA LEU A 726 2.06 2.47 -24.60
C LEU A 726 3.05 1.57 -25.38
N THR A 727 4.27 1.44 -24.87
CA THR A 727 5.35 0.64 -25.47
C THR A 727 5.24 -0.86 -25.21
N ASN A 728 4.24 -1.28 -24.45
CA ASN A 728 3.94 -2.69 -24.13
C ASN A 728 5.10 -3.43 -23.46
N GLN A 729 5.78 -2.77 -22.52
CA GLN A 729 6.90 -3.35 -21.78
C GLN A 729 6.42 -4.48 -20.85
N ARG A 730 7.31 -5.43 -20.60
CA ARG A 730 7.15 -6.55 -19.65
C ARG A 730 8.12 -6.34 -18.47
N GLY A 731 8.00 -5.20 -17.80
CA GLY A 731 8.85 -4.88 -16.66
C GLY A 731 8.63 -5.90 -15.53
N ILE A 732 9.71 -6.53 -15.07
CA ILE A 732 9.66 -7.43 -13.92
C ILE A 732 9.66 -6.59 -12.65
N VAL A 733 8.65 -6.78 -11.79
CA VAL A 733 8.50 -6.08 -10.50
C VAL A 733 9.16 -6.86 -9.38
N GLN A 734 8.98 -8.17 -9.40
CA GLN A 734 9.49 -9.11 -8.41
C GLN A 734 9.84 -10.42 -9.11
N ALA A 735 10.91 -11.05 -8.71
CA ALA A 735 11.26 -12.42 -9.12
C ALA A 735 11.49 -13.23 -7.84
N SER A 736 10.86 -14.40 -7.76
CA SER A 736 11.01 -15.28 -6.61
C SER A 736 12.39 -15.90 -6.62
N THR A 737 13.04 -15.95 -5.45
CA THR A 737 14.25 -16.75 -5.25
C THR A 737 13.94 -18.22 -4.95
N PHE A 738 12.65 -18.56 -4.81
CA PHE A 738 12.20 -19.95 -4.71
C PHE A 738 12.07 -20.54 -6.10
N GLN A 739 13.04 -21.35 -6.48
CA GLN A 739 13.00 -22.07 -7.74
C GLN A 739 11.96 -23.18 -7.65
N ASN A 740 10.95 -23.11 -8.49
CA ASN A 740 9.93 -24.13 -8.58
C ASN A 740 10.38 -25.27 -9.51
N TYR A 741 10.44 -26.48 -8.97
CA TYR A 741 10.57 -27.67 -9.80
C TYR A 741 9.18 -28.03 -10.32
N VAL A 742 8.94 -27.82 -11.61
CA VAL A 742 7.69 -28.23 -12.23
C VAL A 742 7.85 -29.64 -12.78
N PRO A 743 7.04 -30.62 -12.33
CA PRO A 743 7.08 -31.96 -12.91
C PRO A 743 6.75 -31.90 -14.41
N VAL A 744 7.65 -32.38 -15.24
CA VAL A 744 7.39 -32.50 -16.69
C VAL A 744 6.46 -33.71 -16.91
N ALA A 745 5.37 -33.52 -17.68
CA ALA A 745 4.43 -34.60 -17.98
C ALA A 745 5.16 -35.80 -18.61
N GLY A 746 5.08 -36.97 -17.97
CA GLY A 746 5.76 -38.19 -18.38
C GLY A 746 7.07 -38.51 -17.64
N GLU A 747 7.59 -37.60 -16.84
CA GLU A 747 8.74 -37.83 -15.96
C GLU A 747 8.24 -38.20 -14.55
N PRO A 748 8.63 -39.37 -14.01
CA PRO A 748 8.11 -39.82 -12.72
C PRO A 748 8.77 -39.13 -11.52
N ASN A 749 9.76 -38.28 -11.72
CA ASN A 749 10.53 -37.66 -10.65
C ASN A 749 10.52 -36.12 -10.78
N PRO A 750 9.96 -35.37 -9.82
CA PRO A 750 9.98 -33.91 -9.81
C PRO A 750 11.40 -33.31 -9.73
N VAL A 751 12.38 -34.10 -9.27
CA VAL A 751 13.79 -33.69 -9.16
C VAL A 751 14.46 -33.54 -10.54
N THR A 752 13.88 -34.08 -11.59
CA THR A 752 14.36 -33.95 -12.99
C THR A 752 13.59 -32.88 -13.77
N GLY A 753 12.66 -32.19 -13.12
CA GLY A 753 11.91 -31.09 -13.71
C GLY A 753 12.79 -29.88 -14.03
N ARG A 754 12.28 -29.00 -14.88
CA ARG A 754 12.90 -27.71 -15.19
C ARG A 754 12.76 -26.77 -13.99
N MET A 755 13.83 -26.03 -13.70
CA MET A 755 13.76 -24.94 -12.71
C MET A 755 13.09 -23.72 -13.36
N GLU A 756 12.16 -23.13 -12.65
CA GLU A 756 11.41 -21.95 -13.07
C GLU A 756 11.30 -20.97 -11.91
N ASP A 757 11.43 -19.68 -12.22
CA ASP A 757 11.12 -18.60 -11.31
C ASP A 757 9.73 -18.04 -11.61
N ASN A 758 8.94 -17.80 -10.59
CA ASN A 758 7.72 -17.02 -10.71
C ASN A 758 8.06 -15.53 -10.55
N ALA A 759 7.82 -14.77 -11.60
CA ALA A 759 8.08 -13.35 -11.60
C ALA A 759 6.79 -12.56 -11.79
N THR A 760 6.56 -11.56 -10.95
CA THR A 760 5.47 -10.59 -11.13
C THR A 760 5.91 -9.53 -12.13
N ILE A 761 5.06 -9.24 -13.10
CA ILE A 761 5.31 -8.25 -14.14
C ILE A 761 4.29 -7.10 -14.07
N ILE A 762 4.69 -5.93 -14.62
CA ILE A 762 3.76 -4.82 -14.79
C ILE A 762 2.66 -5.17 -15.78
N THR A 763 1.50 -4.52 -15.64
CA THR A 763 0.39 -4.66 -16.59
C THR A 763 0.86 -4.30 -18.01
N PRO A 764 0.57 -5.15 -19.01
CA PRO A 764 0.82 -4.86 -20.42
C PRO A 764 0.12 -3.58 -20.86
N ARG A 765 0.25 -3.21 -22.15
CA ARG A 765 -0.45 -2.04 -22.67
C ARG A 765 -1.94 -2.13 -22.41
N MET A 766 -2.49 -1.13 -21.74
CA MET A 766 -3.90 -1.04 -21.37
C MET A 766 -4.53 0.18 -22.03
N PHE A 767 -5.71 0.00 -22.58
CA PHE A 767 -6.56 1.06 -23.14
C PHE A 767 -7.75 1.25 -22.20
N GLY A 768 -8.11 2.50 -21.92
CA GLY A 768 -9.30 2.78 -21.12
C GLY A 768 -10.07 3.98 -21.65
N ILE A 769 -11.37 3.94 -21.42
CA ILE A 769 -12.28 5.06 -21.67
C ILE A 769 -13.25 5.17 -20.50
N SER A 770 -13.53 6.38 -20.06
CA SER A 770 -14.53 6.63 -19.03
C SER A 770 -15.42 7.81 -19.39
N VAL A 771 -16.66 7.75 -18.93
CA VAL A 771 -17.65 8.82 -19.04
C VAL A 771 -18.14 9.15 -17.63
N SER A 772 -18.09 10.40 -17.26
CA SER A 772 -18.61 10.84 -15.96
C SER A 772 -19.60 11.98 -16.10
N ARG A 773 -20.53 12.04 -15.14
CA ARG A 773 -21.49 13.13 -14.98
C ARG A 773 -21.51 13.61 -13.54
N ASN A 774 -21.31 14.90 -13.37
CA ASN A 774 -21.49 15.60 -12.11
C ASN A 774 -22.89 16.22 -12.05
N PHE A 775 -23.51 16.37 -10.90
CA PHE A 775 -24.83 16.99 -10.71
C PHE A 775 -25.02 17.54 -9.31
#